data_a4c4b7ec5236b824931e1b5ac4ae0d4c
#
_entry.id   a4c4b7ec5236b824931e1b5ac4ae0d4c
#
_cell.length_a   1.000
_cell.length_b   1.000
_cell.length_c   1.000
_cell.angle_alpha   90.00
_cell.angle_beta   90.00
_cell.angle_gamma   90.00
#
_symmetry.space_group_name_H-M   'P 1'
#
loop_
_entity.id
_entity.type
_entity.pdbx_description
1 polymer ?
#
loop_
_entity_poly.entity_id
_entity_poly.type
_entity_poly.pdbx_seq_one_letter_code
_entity_poly.pdbx_strand_id
1 'polypeptide(L)'
;MLDAVRIFGLKLPNAELNLTLTVIGHRKTRGIRSVTMLSSDWPVHQLWPPPEVKKRTELDVVLFHGLQFTVNDISQAWSTTWTQRGRDDVCWPQELLPFDLGEAVRIYSVSYNSHVTSPHNDVSEIAHNLLQIFTDRRYEWQHPIVLIGHSFGGLVLKSLVVKLKRVSTIRNPTNSLSKATVEHAEEFLRNVRGVAFYAVPHAGSKEFAEYVEMLLRGSNRHHPGIVDNIRPLQRDMEQLTVDFDRIVTENEINIYAFCECRPIDKVGILVDSTLARRSAEDRFYMVEDADHMEVCKPPSKEHPSYGLLLQFIIDCREVARECDQALQEVHDLPHPTFGLEGYLERVEAFVTSEGRNSAPHYVGIWGMGGVGKTLLLQTLYGRPKVKGHFQGGLFIWLTVGQTPDMMALYQNLSAKLGFRPGKTANLEDYKLELYNQFRHRRVFLVLDDVWQDKTFDSLNLAKGKGSVTLLSSRNQSLLERASPQIFMEQLTPLSKEDSWSLFRVHAFGAPSNIPDELNALAQTMAEECKGLPLALKVIGRAMIGKFSPELQWEPVLKQLRQSRMPERPVEEQLYMCLKLGYDALSEDDGRLKECFLSFAAFHENHNFSFPNILWLWIGEGWVPGNSEDDPSPDAFSLLKKLTERSLIESIELSDDLLFTDEEKFYTFKIHDVMRDMAFYILKKDSGAKLYNLYRTGQKLKQIPKEFLTMEVLSKVRRLSLYKNQLKELPENINAPELISLLLGENIMQFAPQLSNFPKLRILDLYGADLDNLPEQLGDLENLVYLDLSECENLRNLPDTVWKLRNLKCLLLWGCSKLDYLPSGMTGLTSLQLLDTTNCDNLRWADHTLSGMPTIKASFEDIYENSSNQHGTLVYTSATT
;
A
#
# COMPACT_ATOMS: atom_id res chain seq x y z
N MET A 1 18.15 -39.82 -36.69
CA MET A 1 17.04 -38.90 -36.97
C MET A 1 16.56 -38.95 -38.43
N LEU A 2 17.40 -39.17 -39.39
CA LEU A 2 16.96 -39.32 -40.81
C LEU A 2 16.14 -40.60 -41.08
N ASP A 3 16.31 -41.61 -40.25
CA ASP A 3 15.54 -42.88 -40.40
C ASP A 3 14.17 -42.82 -39.74
N ALA A 4 13.95 -41.93 -38.79
CA ALA A 4 12.63 -41.75 -38.12
C ALA A 4 11.61 -41.00 -39.00
N VAL A 5 12.07 -40.18 -39.94
CA VAL A 5 11.19 -39.42 -40.85
C VAL A 5 10.61 -40.30 -41.97
N ARG A 6 11.27 -41.44 -42.28
CA ARG A 6 10.80 -42.37 -43.32
C ARG A 6 9.68 -43.28 -42.87
N ILE A 7 9.43 -43.41 -41.58
CA ILE A 7 8.45 -44.37 -41.02
C ILE A 7 7.04 -43.75 -40.86
N PHE A 8 6.88 -42.41 -40.84
CA PHE A 8 5.60 -41.78 -40.48
C PHE A 8 4.91 -40.95 -41.60
N GLY A 9 5.33 -41.00 -42.83
CA GLY A 9 4.53 -40.58 -43.97
C GLY A 9 3.82 -39.19 -43.91
N LEU A 10 4.33 -38.21 -43.16
CA LEU A 10 3.71 -36.89 -43.03
C LEU A 10 4.25 -35.90 -44.08
N LYS A 11 3.38 -35.50 -45.00
CA LYS A 11 3.60 -34.37 -45.91
C LYS A 11 3.39 -33.07 -45.18
N LEU A 12 4.44 -32.27 -45.04
CA LEU A 12 4.38 -30.88 -44.58
C LEU A 12 4.44 -29.91 -45.77
N PRO A 13 3.65 -28.82 -45.81
CA PRO A 13 3.76 -27.80 -46.84
C PRO A 13 4.98 -26.90 -46.61
N ASN A 14 5.52 -26.39 -47.69
CA ASN A 14 6.75 -25.58 -47.78
C ASN A 14 6.87 -24.49 -46.71
N ALA A 15 7.84 -24.67 -45.82
CA ALA A 15 8.46 -23.60 -45.05
C ALA A 15 9.96 -23.90 -44.97
N GLU A 16 10.76 -22.98 -45.43
CA GLU A 16 12.22 -23.06 -45.40
C GLU A 16 12.72 -23.12 -43.94
N LEU A 17 13.24 -24.26 -43.53
CA LEU A 17 13.95 -24.47 -42.28
C LEU A 17 15.45 -24.28 -42.52
N ASN A 18 15.98 -23.14 -42.05
CA ASN A 18 17.42 -22.99 -41.92
C ASN A 18 17.89 -23.64 -40.61
N LEU A 19 18.40 -24.84 -40.72
CA LEU A 19 19.03 -25.60 -39.64
C LEU A 19 20.55 -25.32 -39.62
N THR A 20 20.99 -24.58 -38.61
CA THR A 20 22.43 -24.48 -38.34
C THR A 20 22.82 -25.54 -37.32
N LEU A 21 23.62 -26.53 -37.78
CA LEU A 21 24.18 -27.58 -36.94
C LEU A 21 25.42 -27.06 -36.23
N THR A 22 25.39 -26.91 -34.93
CA THR A 22 26.58 -26.65 -34.09
C THR A 22 27.02 -27.98 -33.47
N VAL A 23 28.21 -28.45 -33.82
CA VAL A 23 28.87 -29.64 -33.24
C VAL A 23 29.40 -29.30 -31.86
N ILE A 24 28.87 -29.96 -30.81
CA ILE A 24 29.30 -29.78 -29.42
C ILE A 24 30.53 -30.65 -29.17
N GLY A 25 31.71 -30.03 -29.07
CA GLY A 25 32.93 -30.65 -28.53
C GLY A 25 32.96 -30.50 -26.99
N HIS A 26 33.10 -31.61 -26.30
CA HIS A 26 33.24 -31.64 -24.86
C HIS A 26 34.45 -30.89 -24.35
N ARG A 27 34.28 -29.71 -23.75
CA ARG A 27 35.15 -29.17 -22.69
C ARG A 27 34.29 -28.43 -21.67
N LYS A 28 34.50 -28.74 -20.38
CA LYS A 28 33.85 -28.10 -19.26
C LYS A 28 34.10 -26.60 -19.23
N THR A 29 33.17 -25.83 -19.76
CA THR A 29 33.05 -24.39 -19.48
C THR A 29 31.59 -24.13 -19.14
N ARG A 30 31.36 -23.42 -18.04
CA ARG A 30 30.02 -23.01 -17.55
C ARG A 30 29.34 -22.26 -18.69
N GLY A 31 28.19 -22.81 -19.11
CA GLY A 31 27.56 -22.48 -20.36
C GLY A 31 27.10 -21.07 -20.52
N ILE A 32 27.51 -20.50 -21.62
CA ILE A 32 26.78 -19.43 -22.29
C ILE A 32 25.46 -20.04 -22.71
N ARG A 33 24.36 -19.67 -22.06
CA ARG A 33 23.01 -19.98 -22.56
C ARG A 33 22.82 -19.13 -23.81
N SER A 34 22.76 -19.76 -24.95
CA SER A 34 22.41 -19.14 -26.21
C SER A 34 21.09 -18.40 -26.07
N VAL A 35 21.14 -17.07 -26.21
CA VAL A 35 19.96 -16.25 -26.45
C VAL A 35 19.36 -16.72 -27.75
N THR A 36 18.18 -17.34 -27.73
CA THR A 36 17.45 -17.72 -28.93
C THR A 36 17.03 -16.42 -29.60
N MET A 37 17.68 -16.05 -30.72
CA MET A 37 17.23 -14.90 -31.50
C MET A 37 15.81 -15.12 -31.96
N LEU A 38 14.88 -14.33 -31.46
CA LEU A 38 13.67 -14.00 -32.19
C LEU A 38 14.11 -13.32 -33.48
N SER A 39 13.50 -13.63 -34.61
CA SER A 39 13.89 -13.27 -35.97
C SER A 39 14.53 -11.88 -36.07
N SER A 40 15.56 -11.76 -36.95
CA SER A 40 16.45 -10.61 -37.15
C SER A 40 15.81 -9.22 -37.40
N ASP A 41 14.49 -9.12 -37.36
CA ASP A 41 13.71 -7.93 -37.73
C ASP A 41 13.08 -7.19 -36.55
N TRP A 42 13.35 -7.55 -35.30
CA TRP A 42 12.71 -6.92 -34.14
C TRP A 42 13.69 -6.05 -33.34
N PRO A 43 13.44 -4.74 -33.21
CA PRO A 43 14.33 -3.82 -32.52
C PRO A 43 14.20 -3.82 -30.97
N VAL A 44 13.34 -4.65 -30.38
CA VAL A 44 13.22 -4.78 -28.93
C VAL A 44 13.53 -6.21 -28.52
N HIS A 45 14.63 -6.37 -27.77
CA HIS A 45 15.14 -7.65 -27.31
C HIS A 45 14.77 -7.87 -25.85
N GLN A 46 14.00 -8.92 -25.56
CA GLN A 46 13.71 -9.30 -24.18
C GLN A 46 14.92 -10.05 -23.60
N LEU A 47 15.55 -9.44 -22.60
CA LEU A 47 16.69 -9.99 -21.86
C LEU A 47 16.25 -10.95 -20.76
N TRP A 48 15.11 -10.65 -20.11
CA TRP A 48 14.54 -11.45 -19.03
C TRP A 48 13.02 -11.29 -18.94
N PRO A 49 12.21 -12.32 -18.53
CA PRO A 49 12.62 -13.73 -18.60
C PRO A 49 12.83 -14.18 -20.04
N PRO A 50 13.41 -15.36 -20.31
CA PRO A 50 13.49 -15.88 -21.68
C PRO A 50 12.09 -15.90 -22.30
N PRO A 51 11.94 -15.54 -23.60
CA PRO A 51 10.63 -15.35 -24.25
C PRO A 51 9.68 -16.58 -24.19
N GLU A 52 10.26 -17.77 -23.97
CA GLU A 52 9.51 -19.04 -23.85
C GLU A 52 8.87 -19.23 -22.47
N VAL A 53 9.24 -18.41 -21.49
CA VAL A 53 8.78 -18.53 -20.11
C VAL A 53 7.73 -17.47 -19.82
N LYS A 54 6.47 -17.88 -19.73
CA LYS A 54 5.41 -16.99 -19.24
C LYS A 54 5.47 -16.92 -17.71
N LYS A 55 5.88 -15.79 -17.18
CA LYS A 55 5.85 -15.48 -15.75
C LYS A 55 4.93 -14.29 -15.51
N ARG A 56 4.36 -14.20 -14.31
CA ARG A 56 3.65 -12.99 -13.85
C ARG A 56 4.67 -11.84 -13.86
N THR A 57 4.30 -10.72 -14.43
CA THR A 57 5.16 -9.53 -14.51
C THR A 57 4.57 -8.42 -13.64
N GLU A 58 5.44 -7.69 -12.96
CA GLU A 58 5.05 -6.56 -12.11
C GLU A 58 5.80 -5.27 -12.45
N LEU A 59 6.87 -5.38 -13.24
CA LEU A 59 7.73 -4.25 -13.61
C LEU A 59 8.36 -4.48 -14.97
N ASP A 60 8.42 -3.45 -15.80
CA ASP A 60 9.14 -3.41 -17.06
C ASP A 60 10.34 -2.47 -16.98
N VAL A 61 11.53 -2.96 -17.32
CA VAL A 61 12.75 -2.16 -17.45
C VAL A 61 13.18 -2.11 -18.91
N VAL A 62 13.29 -0.92 -19.49
CA VAL A 62 13.59 -0.74 -20.92
C VAL A 62 14.85 0.10 -21.10
N LEU A 63 15.88 -0.48 -21.78
CA LEU A 63 17.22 0.09 -21.93
C LEU A 63 17.46 0.62 -23.34
N PHE A 64 18.02 1.83 -23.46
CA PHE A 64 18.37 2.52 -24.70
C PHE A 64 19.89 2.77 -24.77
N HIS A 65 20.55 2.11 -25.73
CA HIS A 65 22.00 2.19 -25.88
C HIS A 65 22.48 3.50 -26.51
N GLY A 66 23.76 3.84 -26.30
CA GLY A 66 24.42 5.03 -26.87
C GLY A 66 24.86 4.91 -28.34
N LEU A 67 25.75 5.80 -28.74
CA LEU A 67 26.36 5.78 -30.08
C LEU A 67 27.25 4.55 -30.30
N GLN A 68 27.28 4.07 -31.53
CA GLN A 68 28.13 3.00 -32.00
C GLN A 68 29.25 3.52 -32.90
N PHE A 69 30.48 3.10 -32.62
CA PHE A 69 31.68 3.55 -33.31
C PHE A 69 32.26 2.53 -34.25
N THR A 70 31.86 1.24 -34.15
CA THR A 70 32.40 0.15 -35.02
C THR A 70 31.26 -0.54 -35.75
N VAL A 71 31.45 -0.87 -37.03
CA VAL A 71 30.44 -1.49 -37.90
C VAL A 71 30.03 -2.88 -37.42
N ASN A 72 30.94 -3.59 -36.74
CA ASN A 72 30.67 -4.96 -36.26
C ASN A 72 29.74 -4.99 -35.03
N ASP A 73 29.53 -3.84 -34.35
CA ASP A 73 28.73 -3.77 -33.12
C ASP A 73 27.26 -3.45 -33.35
N ILE A 74 26.85 -3.12 -34.59
CA ILE A 74 25.49 -2.65 -34.89
C ILE A 74 24.43 -3.68 -34.48
N SER A 75 24.69 -4.97 -34.74
CA SER A 75 23.74 -6.06 -34.43
C SER A 75 23.75 -6.50 -32.97
N GLN A 76 24.70 -6.04 -32.15
CA GLN A 76 24.91 -6.45 -30.77
C GLN A 76 24.91 -5.29 -29.78
N ALA A 77 24.64 -4.06 -30.21
CA ALA A 77 24.69 -2.87 -29.34
C ALA A 77 23.75 -2.94 -28.15
N TRP A 78 22.62 -3.63 -28.35
CA TRP A 78 21.62 -3.86 -27.32
C TRP A 78 22.15 -4.67 -26.10
N SER A 79 23.23 -5.44 -26.27
CA SER A 79 23.89 -6.19 -25.21
C SER A 79 25.25 -5.60 -24.84
N THR A 80 26.08 -5.21 -25.83
CA THR A 80 27.47 -4.78 -25.60
C THR A 80 27.58 -3.47 -24.81
N THR A 81 26.61 -2.57 -24.91
CA THR A 81 26.53 -1.35 -24.09
C THR A 81 26.44 -1.67 -22.59
N TRP A 82 25.78 -2.77 -22.23
CA TRP A 82 25.51 -3.16 -20.85
C TRP A 82 26.43 -4.27 -20.35
N THR A 83 27.38 -4.74 -21.17
CA THR A 83 28.31 -5.80 -20.81
C THR A 83 29.64 -5.21 -20.30
N GLN A 84 30.10 -5.72 -19.15
CA GLN A 84 31.38 -5.32 -18.55
C GLN A 84 32.56 -5.84 -19.38
N ARG A 85 33.56 -5.00 -19.61
CA ARG A 85 34.82 -5.40 -20.25
C ARG A 85 35.75 -6.05 -19.22
N GLY A 86 36.28 -7.24 -19.49
CA GLY A 86 37.39 -7.83 -18.73
C GLY A 86 37.04 -8.87 -17.67
N ARG A 87 35.79 -9.17 -17.46
CA ARG A 87 35.29 -10.36 -16.75
C ARG A 87 34.28 -11.06 -17.63
N ASP A 88 34.38 -12.39 -17.78
CA ASP A 88 33.54 -13.27 -18.57
C ASP A 88 32.17 -12.68 -19.02
N ASP A 89 32.18 -11.77 -19.96
CA ASP A 89 31.05 -11.17 -20.70
C ASP A 89 29.71 -11.07 -19.93
N VAL A 90 29.72 -10.50 -18.71
CA VAL A 90 28.53 -10.35 -17.87
C VAL A 90 27.66 -9.19 -18.35
N CYS A 91 26.50 -9.48 -18.91
CA CYS A 91 25.47 -8.51 -19.22
C CYS A 91 24.65 -8.21 -17.94
N TRP A 92 25.04 -7.18 -17.19
CA TRP A 92 24.50 -6.92 -15.86
C TRP A 92 22.96 -6.78 -15.80
N PRO A 93 22.24 -6.19 -16.78
CA PRO A 93 20.79 -6.14 -16.69
C PRO A 93 20.12 -7.52 -16.79
N GLN A 94 20.76 -8.46 -17.49
CA GLN A 94 20.26 -9.82 -17.65
C GLN A 94 20.63 -10.72 -16.47
N GLU A 95 21.80 -10.51 -15.87
CA GLU A 95 22.38 -11.42 -14.89
C GLU A 95 22.20 -10.94 -13.44
N LEU A 96 22.18 -9.63 -13.20
CA LEU A 96 22.10 -9.07 -11.86
C LEU A 96 20.66 -8.63 -11.50
N LEU A 97 19.99 -7.83 -12.33
CA LEU A 97 18.67 -7.27 -12.01
C LEU A 97 17.61 -8.30 -11.70
N PRO A 98 17.46 -9.42 -12.45
CA PRO A 98 16.44 -10.42 -12.12
C PRO A 98 16.66 -11.10 -10.78
N PHE A 99 17.93 -11.19 -10.35
CA PHE A 99 18.27 -11.78 -9.07
C PHE A 99 17.86 -10.86 -7.90
N ASP A 100 18.06 -9.54 -8.07
CA ASP A 100 17.83 -8.56 -7.00
C ASP A 100 16.40 -7.97 -7.01
N LEU A 101 15.72 -7.94 -8.18
CA LEU A 101 14.34 -7.48 -8.32
C LEU A 101 13.30 -8.61 -8.21
N GLY A 102 13.75 -9.87 -8.14
CA GLY A 102 12.91 -11.06 -8.18
C GLY A 102 12.49 -11.44 -9.60
N GLU A 103 11.80 -12.59 -9.72
CA GLU A 103 11.44 -13.19 -11.01
C GLU A 103 10.29 -12.45 -11.76
N ALA A 104 9.63 -11.52 -11.10
CA ALA A 104 8.46 -10.79 -11.64
C ALA A 104 8.83 -9.55 -12.49
N VAL A 105 10.08 -9.39 -12.89
CA VAL A 105 10.55 -8.29 -13.75
C VAL A 105 10.68 -8.75 -15.20
N ARG A 106 10.30 -7.87 -16.17
CA ARG A 106 10.67 -8.01 -17.58
C ARG A 106 11.71 -6.95 -17.91
N ILE A 107 12.76 -7.38 -18.61
CA ILE A 107 13.86 -6.50 -18.99
C ILE A 107 14.01 -6.53 -20.50
N TYR A 108 13.96 -5.36 -21.11
CA TYR A 108 14.09 -5.16 -22.53
C TYR A 108 15.28 -4.29 -22.87
N SER A 109 15.98 -4.59 -23.95
CA SER A 109 16.96 -3.69 -24.55
C SER A 109 16.54 -3.36 -25.98
N VAL A 110 16.53 -2.07 -26.30
CA VAL A 110 16.08 -1.56 -27.60
C VAL A 110 17.28 -1.47 -28.54
N SER A 111 17.12 -2.03 -29.76
CA SER A 111 18.13 -1.97 -30.81
C SER A 111 17.72 -0.98 -31.89
N TYR A 112 18.63 -0.10 -32.26
CA TYR A 112 18.48 0.86 -33.35
C TYR A 112 19.83 1.20 -33.94
N ASN A 113 19.83 1.67 -35.17
CA ASN A 113 21.10 2.06 -35.81
C ASN A 113 21.56 3.44 -35.35
N SER A 114 22.49 3.46 -34.41
CA SER A 114 23.16 4.66 -33.90
C SER A 114 24.62 4.78 -34.34
N HIS A 115 25.01 4.07 -35.43
CA HIS A 115 26.36 4.13 -35.95
C HIS A 115 26.67 5.49 -36.53
N VAL A 116 27.79 6.07 -36.12
CA VAL A 116 28.20 7.46 -36.48
C VAL A 116 28.31 7.76 -37.97
N THR A 117 28.39 6.74 -38.82
CA THR A 117 28.47 6.90 -40.30
C THR A 117 27.13 6.59 -41.02
N SER A 118 26.06 6.30 -40.33
CA SER A 118 24.75 6.03 -40.94
C SER A 118 24.07 7.33 -41.42
N PRO A 119 23.45 7.33 -42.62
CA PRO A 119 22.77 8.51 -43.14
C PRO A 119 21.43 8.84 -42.40
N HIS A 120 20.89 7.90 -41.62
CA HIS A 120 19.59 8.02 -40.95
C HIS A 120 19.74 7.93 -39.43
N ASN A 121 20.54 8.82 -38.83
CA ASN A 121 20.89 8.79 -37.40
C ASN A 121 20.39 9.99 -36.60
N ASP A 122 19.48 10.79 -37.15
CA ASP A 122 18.81 11.85 -36.40
C ASP A 122 18.00 11.25 -35.25
N VAL A 123 18.15 11.82 -34.05
CA VAL A 123 17.37 11.47 -32.83
C VAL A 123 15.87 11.40 -33.11
N SER A 124 15.35 12.33 -33.88
CA SER A 124 13.94 12.41 -34.23
C SER A 124 13.50 11.29 -35.17
N GLU A 125 14.35 10.91 -36.14
CA GLU A 125 14.05 9.82 -37.09
C GLU A 125 14.10 8.45 -36.41
N ILE A 126 15.13 8.19 -35.59
CA ILE A 126 15.19 6.96 -34.78
C ILE A 126 13.98 6.83 -33.87
N ALA A 127 13.63 7.89 -33.13
CA ALA A 127 12.47 7.91 -32.25
C ALA A 127 11.13 7.75 -33.02
N HIS A 128 11.05 8.20 -34.29
CA HIS A 128 9.87 7.98 -35.13
C HIS A 128 9.69 6.50 -35.50
N ASN A 129 10.79 5.84 -35.83
CA ASN A 129 10.76 4.40 -36.14
C ASN A 129 10.40 3.58 -34.89
N LEU A 130 10.94 3.93 -33.73
CA LEU A 130 10.63 3.29 -32.46
C LEU A 130 9.18 3.53 -32.03
N LEU A 131 8.57 4.68 -32.35
CA LEU A 131 7.18 4.99 -32.05
C LEU A 131 6.23 3.92 -32.58
N GLN A 132 6.43 3.46 -33.83
CA GLN A 132 5.60 2.42 -34.44
C GLN A 132 5.66 1.12 -33.68
N ILE A 133 6.79 0.80 -33.08
CA ILE A 133 7.04 -0.43 -32.35
C ILE A 133 6.42 -0.36 -30.95
N PHE A 134 6.64 0.74 -30.23
CA PHE A 134 6.11 0.94 -28.89
C PHE A 134 4.58 1.13 -28.84
N THR A 135 3.96 1.39 -29.98
CA THR A 135 2.50 1.43 -30.15
C THR A 135 1.91 0.16 -30.77
N ASP A 136 2.72 -0.88 -31.02
CA ASP A 136 2.28 -2.17 -31.55
C ASP A 136 1.66 -3.04 -30.45
N ARG A 137 0.48 -3.64 -30.74
CA ARG A 137 -0.27 -4.52 -29.81
C ARG A 137 0.46 -5.78 -29.35
N ARG A 138 1.58 -6.09 -29.96
CA ARG A 138 2.43 -7.24 -29.57
C ARG A 138 3.17 -6.99 -28.27
N TYR A 139 3.32 -5.72 -27.86
CA TYR A 139 3.90 -5.32 -26.57
C TYR A 139 2.78 -4.84 -25.65
N GLU A 140 2.57 -5.53 -24.55
CA GLU A 140 1.62 -5.16 -23.52
C GLU A 140 2.37 -4.37 -22.43
N TRP A 141 2.14 -3.06 -22.38
CA TRP A 141 2.77 -2.15 -21.41
C TRP A 141 1.84 -1.89 -20.22
N GLN A 142 1.38 -2.99 -19.57
CA GLN A 142 0.38 -2.92 -18.49
C GLN A 142 0.99 -2.70 -17.10
N HIS A 143 2.30 -2.85 -16.97
CA HIS A 143 3.02 -2.74 -15.70
C HIS A 143 3.78 -1.42 -15.59
N PRO A 144 4.21 -1.00 -14.38
CA PRO A 144 5.12 0.11 -14.20
C PRO A 144 6.36 -0.02 -15.08
N ILE A 145 6.81 1.08 -15.67
CA ILE A 145 7.95 1.10 -16.61
C ILE A 145 9.04 1.98 -16.06
N VAL A 146 10.27 1.47 -16.02
CA VAL A 146 11.49 2.25 -15.82
C VAL A 146 12.31 2.27 -17.10
N LEU A 147 12.60 3.46 -17.60
CA LEU A 147 13.39 3.67 -18.80
C LEU A 147 14.83 4.00 -18.43
N ILE A 148 15.80 3.38 -19.10
CA ILE A 148 17.23 3.64 -18.84
C ILE A 148 17.90 4.04 -20.15
N GLY A 149 18.52 5.21 -20.19
CA GLY A 149 19.19 5.72 -21.39
C GLY A 149 20.65 6.06 -21.14
N HIS A 150 21.57 5.52 -21.98
CA HIS A 150 22.96 5.87 -21.94
C HIS A 150 23.33 6.84 -23.08
N SER A 151 24.02 7.94 -22.76
CA SER A 151 24.59 8.85 -23.76
C SER A 151 23.53 9.32 -24.79
N PHE A 152 23.81 9.20 -26.09
CA PHE A 152 22.87 9.49 -27.18
C PHE A 152 21.52 8.77 -27.05
N GLY A 153 21.50 7.56 -26.46
CA GLY A 153 20.27 6.81 -26.21
C GLY A 153 19.31 7.52 -25.27
N GLY A 154 19.80 8.35 -24.37
CA GLY A 154 18.95 9.20 -23.53
C GLY A 154 18.23 10.29 -24.32
N LEU A 155 18.85 10.83 -25.39
CA LEU A 155 18.18 11.78 -26.29
C LEU A 155 17.11 11.09 -27.15
N VAL A 156 17.41 9.88 -27.66
CA VAL A 156 16.43 9.04 -28.38
C VAL A 156 15.22 8.72 -27.50
N LEU A 157 15.44 8.33 -26.25
CA LEU A 157 14.40 8.07 -25.24
C LEU A 157 13.52 9.31 -25.01
N LYS A 158 14.11 10.49 -24.80
CA LYS A 158 13.35 11.74 -24.67
C LYS A 158 12.48 12.01 -25.90
N SER A 159 13.04 11.89 -27.09
CA SER A 159 12.32 12.10 -28.33
C SER A 159 11.16 11.12 -28.52
N LEU A 160 11.35 9.84 -28.15
CA LEU A 160 10.30 8.83 -28.18
C LEU A 160 9.15 9.20 -27.21
N VAL A 161 9.46 9.56 -25.97
CA VAL A 161 8.45 9.97 -24.97
C VAL A 161 7.65 11.19 -25.45
N VAL A 162 8.32 12.20 -26.02
CA VAL A 162 7.66 13.39 -26.59
C VAL A 162 6.75 13.02 -27.78
N LYS A 163 7.19 12.11 -28.64
CA LYS A 163 6.37 11.65 -29.78
C LYS A 163 5.16 10.82 -29.31
N LEU A 164 5.33 9.92 -28.35
CA LEU A 164 4.24 9.17 -27.72
C LEU A 164 3.20 10.12 -27.11
N LYS A 165 3.64 11.19 -26.43
CA LYS A 165 2.73 12.20 -25.87
C LYS A 165 1.95 12.93 -26.96
N ARG A 166 2.59 13.29 -28.05
CA ARG A 166 1.89 13.93 -29.19
C ARG A 166 0.86 13.01 -29.81
N VAL A 167 1.12 11.71 -29.93
CA VAL A 167 0.17 10.72 -30.44
C VAL A 167 -0.98 10.53 -29.45
N SER A 168 -0.71 10.41 -28.16
CA SER A 168 -1.75 10.18 -27.13
C SER A 168 -2.77 11.36 -27.01
N THR A 169 -2.42 12.56 -27.46
CA THR A 169 -3.29 13.75 -27.42
C THR A 169 -4.21 13.90 -28.63
N ILE A 170 -4.15 13.00 -29.61
CA ILE A 170 -4.97 13.08 -30.84
C ILE A 170 -6.41 12.64 -30.56
N ARG A 171 -7.34 13.59 -30.53
CA ARG A 171 -8.78 13.34 -30.23
C ARG A 171 -9.55 12.64 -31.37
N ASN A 172 -9.18 12.88 -32.63
CA ASN A 172 -9.83 12.31 -33.82
C ASN A 172 -8.76 11.68 -34.72
N PRO A 173 -8.41 10.40 -34.51
CA PRO A 173 -7.44 9.74 -35.35
C PRO A 173 -7.93 9.62 -36.80
N THR A 174 -7.08 10.00 -37.75
CA THR A 174 -7.34 9.88 -39.18
C THR A 174 -7.07 8.45 -39.65
N ASN A 175 -7.45 8.12 -40.90
CA ASN A 175 -7.23 6.77 -41.48
C ASN A 175 -5.78 6.27 -41.43
N SER A 176 -4.80 7.11 -41.17
CA SER A 176 -3.37 6.76 -41.02
C SER A 176 -2.93 6.42 -39.58
N LEU A 177 -3.74 6.79 -38.57
CA LEU A 177 -3.47 6.49 -37.16
C LEU A 177 -4.70 5.81 -36.55
N SER A 178 -4.55 4.57 -36.13
CA SER A 178 -5.67 3.83 -35.51
C SER A 178 -5.96 4.33 -34.10
N LYS A 179 -7.23 4.22 -33.65
CA LYS A 179 -7.62 4.50 -32.26
C LYS A 179 -6.77 3.68 -31.28
N ALA A 180 -6.48 2.44 -31.65
CA ALA A 180 -5.65 1.55 -30.85
C ALA A 180 -4.20 2.04 -30.69
N THR A 181 -3.62 2.69 -31.71
CA THR A 181 -2.27 3.30 -31.60
C THR A 181 -2.24 4.42 -30.56
N VAL A 182 -3.32 5.22 -30.51
CA VAL A 182 -3.46 6.32 -29.54
C VAL A 182 -3.60 5.75 -28.13
N GLU A 183 -4.45 4.73 -27.96
CA GLU A 183 -4.67 4.06 -26.68
C GLU A 183 -3.38 3.42 -26.13
N HIS A 184 -2.59 2.74 -26.98
CA HIS A 184 -1.30 2.15 -26.58
C HIS A 184 -0.24 3.21 -26.23
N ALA A 185 -0.17 4.31 -26.97
CA ALA A 185 0.74 5.40 -26.61
C ALA A 185 0.39 6.02 -25.26
N GLU A 186 -0.90 6.13 -24.96
CA GLU A 186 -1.40 6.63 -23.69
C GLU A 186 -1.11 5.64 -22.55
N GLU A 187 -1.36 4.34 -22.76
CA GLU A 187 -1.08 3.27 -21.81
C GLU A 187 0.41 3.22 -21.45
N PHE A 188 1.30 3.23 -22.45
CA PHE A 188 2.74 3.26 -22.21
C PHE A 188 3.14 4.45 -21.34
N LEU A 189 2.76 5.67 -21.72
CA LEU A 189 3.12 6.90 -20.98
C LEU A 189 2.58 6.91 -19.54
N ARG A 190 1.36 6.42 -19.35
CA ARG A 190 0.74 6.32 -18.04
C ARG A 190 1.54 5.42 -17.09
N ASN A 191 2.19 4.38 -17.64
CA ASN A 191 2.93 3.40 -16.86
C ASN A 191 4.41 3.75 -16.67
N VAL A 192 4.95 4.78 -17.35
CA VAL A 192 6.33 5.26 -17.08
C VAL A 192 6.38 5.92 -15.70
N ARG A 193 7.17 5.33 -14.79
CA ARG A 193 7.35 5.79 -13.40
C ARG A 193 8.72 6.38 -13.14
N GLY A 194 9.72 5.97 -13.89
CA GLY A 194 11.08 6.45 -13.72
C GLY A 194 11.88 6.49 -14.99
N VAL A 195 12.85 7.39 -15.04
CA VAL A 195 13.87 7.45 -16.10
C VAL A 195 15.25 7.64 -15.48
N ALA A 196 16.16 6.71 -15.76
CA ALA A 196 17.56 6.81 -15.39
C ALA A 196 18.41 7.22 -16.60
N PHE A 197 19.20 8.25 -16.46
CA PHE A 197 20.10 8.78 -17.48
C PHE A 197 21.57 8.53 -17.10
N TYR A 198 22.34 7.91 -17.97
CA TYR A 198 23.77 7.71 -17.82
C TYR A 198 24.52 8.59 -18.83
N ALA A 199 25.23 9.62 -18.33
CA ALA A 199 26.01 10.54 -19.10
C ALA A 199 25.31 11.07 -20.38
N VAL A 200 24.08 11.57 -20.22
CA VAL A 200 23.26 12.12 -21.31
C VAL A 200 23.49 13.62 -21.42
N PRO A 201 23.93 14.14 -22.59
CA PRO A 201 24.18 15.56 -22.76
C PRO A 201 22.87 16.33 -23.00
N HIS A 202 22.17 16.68 -21.94
CA HIS A 202 20.81 17.29 -22.00
C HIS A 202 20.77 18.65 -22.72
N ALA A 203 21.87 19.43 -22.65
CA ALA A 203 22.03 20.72 -23.33
C ALA A 203 23.05 20.65 -24.50
N GLY A 204 23.42 19.43 -24.89
CA GLY A 204 24.54 19.19 -25.81
C GLY A 204 25.90 19.24 -25.10
N SER A 205 26.96 18.71 -25.75
CA SER A 205 28.35 18.74 -25.28
C SER A 205 29.30 19.05 -26.43
N LYS A 206 30.10 20.08 -26.26
CA LYS A 206 31.13 20.45 -27.24
C LYS A 206 32.22 19.38 -27.30
N GLU A 207 32.67 18.91 -26.16
CA GLU A 207 33.71 17.88 -26.00
C GLU A 207 33.28 16.56 -26.65
N PHE A 208 32.03 16.18 -26.47
CA PHE A 208 31.47 14.98 -27.09
C PHE A 208 31.34 15.13 -28.61
N ALA A 209 30.90 16.28 -29.10
CA ALA A 209 30.82 16.56 -30.54
C ALA A 209 32.22 16.52 -31.20
N GLU A 210 33.23 17.16 -30.59
CA GLU A 210 34.62 17.14 -31.04
C GLU A 210 35.20 15.71 -31.04
N TYR A 211 34.87 14.90 -30.03
CA TYR A 211 35.28 13.48 -29.96
C TYR A 211 34.70 12.68 -31.14
N VAL A 212 33.40 12.81 -31.40
CA VAL A 212 32.75 12.15 -32.54
C VAL A 212 33.37 12.63 -33.87
N GLU A 213 33.61 13.94 -34.05
CA GLU A 213 34.26 14.47 -35.23
C GLU A 213 35.71 13.96 -35.42
N MET A 214 36.46 13.82 -34.34
CA MET A 214 37.81 13.24 -34.35
C MET A 214 37.79 11.80 -34.86
N LEU A 215 36.83 10.99 -34.40
CA LEU A 215 36.64 9.62 -34.85
C LEU A 215 36.22 9.52 -36.33
N LEU A 216 35.45 10.50 -36.81
CA LEU A 216 35.00 10.57 -38.21
C LEU A 216 36.09 11.03 -39.19
N ARG A 217 37.15 11.78 -38.76
CA ARG A 217 38.23 12.27 -39.62
C ARG A 217 39.02 11.19 -40.38
N GLY A 218 38.93 9.93 -39.92
CA GLY A 218 39.51 8.77 -40.63
C GLY A 218 38.60 8.13 -41.66
N SER A 219 37.34 8.53 -41.75
CA SER A 219 36.35 8.02 -42.71
C SER A 219 35.99 9.10 -43.72
N ASN A 220 36.02 8.79 -45.00
CA ASN A 220 35.68 9.73 -46.10
C ASN A 220 34.17 10.11 -46.12
N ARG A 221 33.43 9.98 -45.04
CA ARG A 221 32.00 10.23 -44.94
C ARG A 221 31.70 11.21 -43.83
N HIS A 222 31.27 12.41 -44.16
CA HIS A 222 30.73 13.37 -43.23
C HIS A 222 29.22 13.20 -43.16
N HIS A 223 28.67 12.87 -41.96
CA HIS A 223 27.24 12.88 -41.69
C HIS A 223 26.97 13.88 -40.58
N PRO A 224 26.42 15.04 -40.88
CA PRO A 224 26.23 16.14 -39.93
C PRO A 224 25.14 15.85 -38.88
N GLY A 225 24.16 15.00 -39.17
CA GLY A 225 22.98 14.86 -38.33
C GLY A 225 23.25 14.45 -36.87
N ILE A 226 24.10 13.45 -36.62
CA ILE A 226 24.47 12.99 -35.27
C ILE A 226 25.25 14.06 -34.48
N VAL A 227 26.24 14.69 -35.16
CA VAL A 227 27.09 15.71 -34.54
C VAL A 227 26.24 16.94 -34.18
N ASP A 228 25.31 17.32 -35.04
CA ASP A 228 24.40 18.43 -34.80
C ASP A 228 23.47 18.16 -33.60
N ASN A 229 23.00 16.93 -33.36
CA ASN A 229 22.17 16.59 -32.20
C ASN A 229 22.93 16.64 -30.85
N ILE A 230 24.27 16.52 -30.90
CA ILE A 230 25.11 16.51 -29.69
C ILE A 230 25.72 17.91 -29.41
N ARG A 231 25.81 18.80 -30.41
CA ARG A 231 26.35 20.15 -30.24
C ARG A 231 25.50 21.01 -29.30
N PRO A 232 26.11 21.86 -28.46
CA PRO A 232 25.40 22.82 -27.63
C PRO A 232 24.56 23.82 -28.46
N LEU A 233 23.55 24.37 -27.85
CA LEU A 233 22.71 25.47 -28.41
C LEU A 233 21.91 25.11 -29.68
N GLN A 234 21.61 23.83 -29.91
CA GLN A 234 20.70 23.42 -30.97
C GLN A 234 19.25 23.64 -30.50
N ARG A 235 18.51 24.50 -31.17
CA ARG A 235 17.12 24.87 -30.82
C ARG A 235 16.21 23.65 -30.69
N ASP A 236 16.39 22.67 -31.55
CA ASP A 236 15.55 21.45 -31.54
C ASP A 236 15.82 20.59 -30.29
N MET A 237 17.06 20.55 -29.79
CA MET A 237 17.40 19.82 -28.57
C MET A 237 16.97 20.56 -27.29
N GLU A 238 17.07 21.90 -27.31
CA GLU A 238 16.51 22.71 -26.22
C GLU A 238 14.99 22.53 -26.13
N GLN A 239 14.27 22.60 -27.25
CA GLN A 239 12.83 22.40 -27.31
C GLN A 239 12.46 20.97 -26.90
N LEU A 240 13.23 19.96 -27.32
CA LEU A 240 13.03 18.57 -26.89
C LEU A 240 13.13 18.43 -25.37
N THR A 241 14.09 19.08 -24.73
CA THR A 241 14.24 19.06 -23.28
C THR A 241 13.05 19.73 -22.60
N VAL A 242 12.63 20.90 -23.05
CA VAL A 242 11.44 21.61 -22.51
C VAL A 242 10.17 20.79 -22.66
N ASP A 243 9.93 20.16 -23.81
CA ASP A 243 8.77 19.32 -24.05
C ASP A 243 8.80 18.06 -23.15
N PHE A 244 9.97 17.44 -22.98
CA PHE A 244 10.17 16.29 -22.09
C PHE A 244 9.95 16.66 -20.62
N ASP A 245 10.49 17.80 -20.17
CA ASP A 245 10.34 18.29 -18.79
C ASP A 245 8.87 18.53 -18.42
N ARG A 246 8.09 19.06 -19.37
CA ARG A 246 6.65 19.19 -19.18
C ARG A 246 5.99 17.82 -18.97
N ILE A 247 6.36 16.80 -19.76
CA ILE A 247 5.81 15.46 -19.65
C ILE A 247 6.22 14.81 -18.32
N VAL A 248 7.47 14.98 -17.88
CA VAL A 248 7.97 14.51 -16.59
C VAL A 248 7.12 15.08 -15.46
N THR A 249 6.85 16.38 -15.48
CA THR A 249 6.02 17.06 -14.48
C THR A 249 4.56 16.63 -14.55
N GLU A 250 3.99 16.53 -15.77
CA GLU A 250 2.58 16.13 -15.95
C GLU A 250 2.27 14.69 -15.54
N ASN A 251 3.26 13.77 -15.67
CA ASN A 251 3.07 12.34 -15.38
C ASN A 251 3.86 11.89 -14.13
N GLU A 252 4.46 12.82 -13.37
CA GLU A 252 5.19 12.53 -12.11
C GLU A 252 6.30 11.50 -12.29
N ILE A 253 7.06 11.61 -13.38
CA ILE A 253 8.12 10.66 -13.69
C ILE A 253 9.35 10.99 -12.84
N ASN A 254 9.82 10.04 -12.05
CA ASN A 254 11.06 10.18 -11.27
C ASN A 254 12.27 10.18 -12.18
N ILE A 255 13.24 11.03 -11.89
CA ILE A 255 14.49 11.12 -12.68
C ILE A 255 15.68 10.83 -11.81
N TYR A 256 16.61 9.99 -12.32
CA TYR A 256 17.92 9.79 -11.75
C TYR A 256 18.99 9.98 -12.83
N ALA A 257 19.96 10.83 -12.59
CA ALA A 257 21.09 11.07 -13.51
C ALA A 257 22.39 10.56 -12.91
N PHE A 258 23.16 9.81 -13.71
CA PHE A 258 24.49 9.32 -13.41
C PHE A 258 25.49 10.00 -14.34
N CYS A 259 26.58 10.52 -13.77
CA CYS A 259 27.59 11.26 -14.48
C CYS A 259 28.95 10.57 -14.40
N GLU A 260 29.72 10.63 -15.48
CA GLU A 260 31.12 10.20 -15.54
C GLU A 260 32.04 11.18 -14.82
N CYS A 261 33.14 10.67 -14.25
CA CYS A 261 34.17 11.48 -13.58
C CYS A 261 35.58 11.25 -14.17
N ARG A 262 35.78 10.12 -14.85
CA ARG A 262 37.09 9.82 -15.45
C ARG A 262 37.15 10.31 -16.89
N PRO A 263 38.21 11.09 -17.25
CA PRO A 263 38.40 11.57 -18.62
C PRO A 263 38.78 10.43 -19.58
N ILE A 264 38.31 10.54 -20.81
CA ILE A 264 38.86 9.73 -21.93
C ILE A 264 40.22 10.31 -22.36
N ASP A 265 41.22 9.44 -22.55
CA ASP A 265 42.56 9.85 -22.95
C ASP A 265 42.56 10.83 -24.13
N LYS A 266 43.25 11.96 -23.98
CA LYS A 266 43.42 13.07 -24.96
C LYS A 266 42.18 13.90 -25.30
N VAL A 267 41.01 13.62 -24.68
CA VAL A 267 39.75 14.31 -24.98
C VAL A 267 39.18 15.02 -23.75
N GLY A 268 39.25 14.38 -22.58
CA GLY A 268 38.66 14.88 -21.35
C GLY A 268 37.33 14.17 -21.03
N ILE A 269 36.55 14.79 -20.13
CA ILE A 269 35.19 14.34 -19.77
C ILE A 269 34.24 14.77 -20.89
N LEU A 270 33.48 13.81 -21.47
CA LEU A 270 32.58 14.10 -22.59
C LEU A 270 31.29 14.77 -22.15
N VAL A 271 30.77 14.36 -21.02
CA VAL A 271 29.51 14.91 -20.44
C VAL A 271 29.75 15.15 -18.95
N ASP A 272 30.06 16.39 -18.60
CA ASP A 272 30.32 16.78 -17.23
C ASP A 272 29.04 16.85 -16.37
N SER A 273 29.21 17.10 -15.08
CA SER A 273 28.09 17.14 -14.13
C SER A 273 27.04 18.20 -14.44
N THR A 274 27.39 19.26 -15.14
CA THR A 274 26.45 20.34 -15.51
C THR A 274 25.61 19.97 -16.72
N LEU A 275 26.19 19.21 -17.65
CA LEU A 275 25.55 18.73 -18.87
C LEU A 275 24.71 17.46 -18.64
N ALA A 276 25.17 16.61 -17.71
CA ALA A 276 24.47 15.37 -17.35
C ALA A 276 23.23 15.60 -16.45
N ARG A 277 23.15 16.74 -15.77
CA ARG A 277 22.05 17.09 -14.88
C ARG A 277 21.01 17.92 -15.62
N ARG A 278 19.80 17.40 -15.73
CA ARG A 278 18.67 18.06 -16.40
C ARG A 278 18.08 19.19 -15.53
N SER A 279 17.85 18.90 -14.22
CA SER A 279 17.27 19.82 -13.24
C SER A 279 17.99 19.70 -11.90
N ALA A 280 17.93 20.76 -11.08
CA ALA A 280 18.46 20.74 -9.72
C ALA A 280 17.68 19.79 -8.80
N GLU A 281 16.45 19.45 -9.16
CA GLU A 281 15.54 18.58 -8.40
C GLU A 281 15.75 17.09 -8.71
N ASP A 282 16.45 16.77 -9.81
CA ASP A 282 16.72 15.38 -10.19
C ASP A 282 17.68 14.72 -9.19
N ARG A 283 17.44 13.44 -8.85
CA ARG A 283 18.46 12.64 -8.14
C ARG A 283 19.71 12.55 -9.03
N PHE A 284 20.90 12.72 -8.44
CA PHE A 284 22.13 12.81 -9.19
C PHE A 284 23.27 12.11 -8.47
N TYR A 285 24.07 11.32 -9.23
CA TYR A 285 25.24 10.62 -8.69
C TYR A 285 26.43 10.70 -9.66
N MET A 286 27.61 10.99 -9.12
CA MET A 286 28.87 11.02 -9.84
C MET A 286 29.60 9.69 -9.70
N VAL A 287 29.80 8.97 -10.79
CA VAL A 287 30.48 7.67 -10.80
C VAL A 287 32.01 7.95 -10.94
N GLU A 288 32.69 8.00 -9.79
CA GLU A 288 34.08 8.52 -9.69
C GLU A 288 35.12 7.72 -10.49
N ASP A 289 34.93 6.42 -10.66
CA ASP A 289 35.84 5.48 -11.29
C ASP A 289 35.51 5.15 -12.76
N ALA A 290 34.50 5.81 -13.35
CA ALA A 290 33.98 5.51 -14.67
C ALA A 290 34.21 6.65 -15.67
N ASP A 291 34.59 6.29 -16.89
CA ASP A 291 34.54 7.12 -18.08
C ASP A 291 33.20 7.02 -18.81
N HIS A 292 33.03 7.73 -19.93
CA HIS A 292 31.79 7.76 -20.69
C HIS A 292 31.27 6.39 -21.14
N MET A 293 32.17 5.44 -21.41
CA MET A 293 31.82 4.11 -21.88
C MET A 293 31.56 3.11 -20.76
N GLU A 294 31.99 3.45 -19.54
CA GLU A 294 31.93 2.59 -18.37
C GLU A 294 30.84 3.03 -17.36
N VAL A 295 30.42 4.30 -17.40
CA VAL A 295 29.45 4.87 -16.45
C VAL A 295 28.17 4.09 -16.35
N CYS A 296 27.71 3.41 -17.42
CA CYS A 296 26.54 2.56 -17.46
C CYS A 296 26.82 1.06 -17.17
N LYS A 297 28.06 0.72 -16.73
CA LYS A 297 28.53 -0.64 -16.50
C LYS A 297 29.05 -0.80 -15.08
N PRO A 298 28.16 -0.89 -14.06
CA PRO A 298 28.60 -1.07 -12.69
C PRO A 298 29.52 -2.29 -12.56
N PRO A 299 30.70 -2.16 -11.91
CA PRO A 299 31.72 -3.22 -11.86
C PRO A 299 31.28 -4.46 -11.08
N SER A 300 30.38 -4.32 -10.10
CA SER A 300 29.82 -5.39 -9.30
C SER A 300 28.49 -4.97 -8.66
N LYS A 301 27.80 -5.90 -7.98
CA LYS A 301 26.59 -5.61 -7.22
C LYS A 301 26.83 -4.66 -6.04
N GLU A 302 28.00 -4.73 -5.45
CA GLU A 302 28.39 -3.91 -4.30
C GLU A 302 28.79 -2.48 -4.72
N HIS A 303 28.88 -2.21 -6.00
CA HIS A 303 29.24 -0.87 -6.46
C HIS A 303 28.09 0.12 -6.22
N PRO A 304 28.37 1.32 -5.66
CA PRO A 304 27.30 2.26 -5.29
C PRO A 304 26.37 2.65 -6.44
N SER A 305 26.88 2.76 -7.68
CA SER A 305 26.06 3.09 -8.85
C SER A 305 25.00 2.02 -9.15
N TYR A 306 25.30 0.74 -8.89
CA TYR A 306 24.33 -0.34 -9.04
C TYR A 306 23.28 -0.30 -7.92
N GLY A 307 23.70 -0.19 -6.65
CA GLY A 307 22.80 -0.11 -5.52
C GLY A 307 21.82 1.07 -5.62
N LEU A 308 22.33 2.25 -6.03
CA LEU A 308 21.49 3.43 -6.23
C LEU A 308 20.49 3.29 -7.39
N LEU A 309 20.89 2.65 -8.50
CA LEU A 309 19.95 2.33 -9.58
C LEU A 309 18.92 1.31 -9.15
N LEU A 310 19.34 0.25 -8.45
CA LEU A 310 18.44 -0.79 -7.93
C LEU A 310 17.38 -0.19 -7.00
N GLN A 311 17.82 0.64 -6.04
CA GLN A 311 16.90 1.35 -5.14
C GLN A 311 15.95 2.26 -5.90
N PHE A 312 16.43 2.99 -6.91
CA PHE A 312 15.58 3.82 -7.76
C PHE A 312 14.50 3.00 -8.49
N ILE A 313 14.86 1.83 -9.02
CA ILE A 313 13.90 0.93 -9.68
C ILE A 313 12.88 0.39 -8.67
N ILE A 314 13.31 0.02 -7.48
CA ILE A 314 12.44 -0.42 -6.38
C ILE A 314 11.48 0.70 -5.98
N ASP A 315 11.97 1.93 -5.74
CA ASP A 315 11.13 3.09 -5.41
C ASP A 315 10.03 3.31 -6.48
N CYS A 316 10.39 3.20 -7.78
CA CYS A 316 9.44 3.34 -8.88
C CYS A 316 8.38 2.22 -8.90
N ARG A 317 8.76 1.00 -8.54
CA ARG A 317 7.85 -0.15 -8.40
C ARG A 317 6.92 0.01 -7.21
N GLU A 318 7.43 0.47 -6.07
CA GLU A 318 6.66 0.65 -4.84
C GLU A 318 5.63 1.77 -4.95
N VAL A 319 6.00 2.92 -5.51
CA VAL A 319 5.02 4.00 -5.80
C VAL A 319 3.87 3.49 -6.67
N ALA A 320 4.15 2.61 -7.62
CA ALA A 320 3.10 2.00 -8.44
C ALA A 320 2.26 0.98 -7.66
N ARG A 321 2.88 0.17 -6.79
CA ARG A 321 2.19 -0.77 -5.88
C ARG A 321 1.30 -0.04 -4.88
N GLU A 322 1.77 1.06 -4.29
CA GLU A 322 0.96 1.89 -3.40
C GLU A 322 -0.25 2.49 -4.12
N CYS A 323 -0.09 2.93 -5.37
CA CYS A 323 -1.21 3.36 -6.21
C CYS A 323 -2.18 2.21 -6.51
N ASP A 324 -1.68 1.01 -6.78
CA ASP A 324 -2.49 -0.18 -7.05
C ASP A 324 -3.11 -0.75 -5.76
N GLN A 325 -2.43 -0.71 -4.62
CA GLN A 325 -2.96 -1.10 -3.31
C GLN A 325 -4.03 -0.13 -2.82
N ALA A 326 -3.86 1.17 -3.00
CA ALA A 326 -4.93 2.14 -2.76
C ALA A 326 -6.16 1.89 -3.65
N LEU A 327 -5.96 1.23 -4.80
CA LEU A 327 -7.02 0.75 -5.69
C LEU A 327 -7.57 -0.62 -5.24
N GLN A 328 -6.77 -1.48 -4.60
CA GLN A 328 -7.17 -2.81 -4.11
C GLN A 328 -7.89 -2.75 -2.76
N GLU A 329 -7.62 -1.78 -1.88
CA GLU A 329 -8.41 -1.55 -0.66
C GLU A 329 -9.91 -1.39 -0.91
N VAL A 330 -10.33 -1.25 -2.16
CA VAL A 330 -11.73 -1.11 -2.59
C VAL A 330 -12.24 -2.35 -3.35
N HIS A 331 -11.42 -3.37 -3.61
CA HIS A 331 -11.79 -4.47 -4.51
C HIS A 331 -12.62 -5.61 -3.92
N ASP A 332 -12.68 -5.78 -2.60
CA ASP A 332 -13.54 -6.77 -1.98
C ASP A 332 -14.94 -6.22 -1.69
N LEU A 333 -15.62 -5.83 -2.76
CA LEU A 333 -17.04 -5.51 -2.67
C LEU A 333 -17.83 -6.79 -2.38
N PRO A 334 -18.65 -6.81 -1.34
CA PRO A 334 -19.53 -7.94 -1.11
C PRO A 334 -20.48 -8.10 -2.31
N HIS A 335 -20.31 -9.16 -3.07
CA HIS A 335 -21.25 -9.54 -4.12
C HIS A 335 -22.25 -10.57 -3.58
N PRO A 336 -23.55 -10.40 -3.88
CA PRO A 336 -24.20 -9.35 -4.66
C PRO A 336 -24.56 -8.09 -3.84
N THR A 337 -24.50 -6.90 -4.45
CA THR A 337 -25.01 -5.65 -3.90
C THR A 337 -26.51 -5.52 -4.21
N PHE A 338 -27.33 -5.18 -3.21
CA PHE A 338 -28.77 -5.04 -3.35
C PHE A 338 -29.19 -3.58 -3.22
N GLY A 339 -30.11 -3.13 -4.08
CA GLY A 339 -30.79 -1.82 -3.97
C GLY A 339 -29.92 -0.60 -4.24
N LEU A 340 -28.67 -0.74 -4.70
CA LEU A 340 -27.76 0.39 -4.91
C LEU A 340 -27.70 0.89 -6.36
N GLU A 341 -28.13 0.09 -7.35
CA GLU A 341 -27.85 0.39 -8.75
C GLU A 341 -28.44 1.74 -9.22
N GLY A 342 -29.67 2.04 -8.86
CA GLY A 342 -30.29 3.32 -9.21
C GLY A 342 -29.55 4.54 -8.64
N TYR A 343 -28.98 4.43 -7.44
CA TYR A 343 -28.15 5.47 -6.84
C TYR A 343 -26.82 5.61 -7.58
N LEU A 344 -26.19 4.47 -7.88
CA LEU A 344 -24.91 4.40 -8.59
C LEU A 344 -25.03 5.03 -9.98
N GLU A 345 -26.07 4.73 -10.74
CA GLU A 345 -26.31 5.31 -12.07
C GLU A 345 -26.45 6.85 -12.02
N ARG A 346 -27.23 7.39 -11.06
CA ARG A 346 -27.42 8.83 -10.92
C ARG A 346 -26.14 9.55 -10.52
N VAL A 347 -25.41 9.02 -9.53
CA VAL A 347 -24.17 9.63 -9.06
C VAL A 347 -23.08 9.50 -10.13
N GLU A 348 -22.96 8.34 -10.78
CA GLU A 348 -22.02 8.11 -11.88
C GLU A 348 -22.28 9.08 -13.04
N ALA A 349 -23.53 9.22 -13.46
CA ALA A 349 -23.92 10.15 -14.53
C ALA A 349 -23.56 11.61 -14.15
N PHE A 350 -23.76 12.00 -12.89
CA PHE A 350 -23.38 13.33 -12.41
C PHE A 350 -21.86 13.52 -12.45
N VAL A 351 -21.09 12.57 -11.93
CA VAL A 351 -19.63 12.61 -11.82
C VAL A 351 -18.95 12.59 -13.19
N THR A 352 -19.51 11.83 -14.15
CA THR A 352 -18.90 11.64 -15.49
C THR A 352 -19.50 12.57 -16.56
N SER A 353 -20.39 13.53 -16.21
CA SER A 353 -21.04 14.41 -17.18
C SER A 353 -20.04 15.35 -17.87
N GLU A 354 -20.06 15.35 -19.21
CA GLU A 354 -19.28 16.27 -20.04
C GLU A 354 -19.74 17.71 -19.83
N GLY A 355 -18.81 18.67 -19.79
CA GLY A 355 -19.13 20.12 -19.64
C GLY A 355 -18.86 20.69 -18.23
N ARG A 356 -18.54 19.88 -17.23
CA ARG A 356 -18.22 20.32 -15.85
C ARG A 356 -16.73 20.48 -15.56
N ASN A 357 -15.90 20.54 -16.59
CA ASN A 357 -14.43 20.62 -16.45
C ASN A 357 -13.89 21.99 -15.97
N SER A 358 -14.78 22.96 -15.66
CA SER A 358 -14.36 24.35 -15.34
C SER A 358 -14.21 24.65 -13.84
N ALA A 359 -14.81 23.85 -12.96
CA ALA A 359 -14.80 24.06 -11.50
C ALA A 359 -14.82 22.71 -10.74
N PRO A 360 -14.39 22.67 -9.47
CA PRO A 360 -14.57 21.49 -8.64
C PRO A 360 -16.06 21.24 -8.36
N HIS A 361 -16.46 19.97 -8.26
CA HIS A 361 -17.84 19.55 -8.01
C HIS A 361 -17.94 18.77 -6.70
N TYR A 362 -19.14 18.81 -6.11
CA TYR A 362 -19.41 18.16 -4.83
C TYR A 362 -20.60 17.23 -4.94
N VAL A 363 -20.47 16.05 -4.33
CA VAL A 363 -21.53 15.05 -4.21
C VAL A 363 -21.68 14.68 -2.72
N GLY A 364 -22.87 14.86 -2.18
CA GLY A 364 -23.21 14.54 -0.82
C GLY A 364 -24.12 13.31 -0.74
N ILE A 365 -23.67 12.25 -0.07
CA ILE A 365 -24.47 11.06 0.23
C ILE A 365 -24.83 11.07 1.69
N TRP A 366 -26.15 11.06 2.01
CA TRP A 366 -26.57 11.06 3.40
C TRP A 366 -27.61 10.00 3.72
N GLY A 367 -27.73 9.63 4.99
CA GLY A 367 -28.64 8.60 5.46
C GLY A 367 -28.21 8.03 6.80
N MET A 368 -29.04 7.16 7.36
CA MET A 368 -28.83 6.52 8.66
C MET A 368 -27.51 5.73 8.72
N GLY A 369 -27.03 5.45 9.94
CA GLY A 369 -25.95 4.49 10.18
C GLY A 369 -26.33 3.09 9.68
N GLY A 370 -25.40 2.41 9.03
CA GLY A 370 -25.62 1.04 8.53
C GLY A 370 -26.53 0.91 7.30
N VAL A 371 -26.91 2.02 6.64
CA VAL A 371 -27.76 2.02 5.43
C VAL A 371 -26.98 1.70 4.14
N GLY A 372 -25.63 1.69 4.19
CA GLY A 372 -24.78 1.33 3.06
C GLY A 372 -24.11 2.51 2.33
N LYS A 373 -23.97 3.69 2.97
CA LYS A 373 -23.30 4.85 2.38
C LYS A 373 -21.87 4.55 1.93
N THR A 374 -21.07 3.99 2.81
CA THR A 374 -19.69 3.56 2.50
C THR A 374 -19.64 2.56 1.35
N LEU A 375 -20.55 1.57 1.34
CA LEU A 375 -20.63 0.59 0.24
C LEU A 375 -20.97 1.24 -1.10
N LEU A 376 -21.88 2.23 -1.11
CA LEU A 376 -22.21 3.00 -2.32
C LEU A 376 -20.97 3.74 -2.84
N LEU A 377 -20.24 4.44 -1.95
CA LEU A 377 -19.02 5.16 -2.30
C LEU A 377 -17.92 4.22 -2.81
N GLN A 378 -17.70 3.07 -2.14
CA GLN A 378 -16.73 2.05 -2.54
C GLN A 378 -17.05 1.49 -3.94
N THR A 379 -18.33 1.13 -4.16
CA THR A 379 -18.77 0.63 -5.46
C THR A 379 -18.56 1.66 -6.57
N LEU A 380 -18.88 2.94 -6.31
CA LEU A 380 -18.69 4.03 -7.26
C LEU A 380 -17.21 4.26 -7.56
N TYR A 381 -16.37 4.27 -6.52
CA TYR A 381 -14.91 4.41 -6.62
C TYR A 381 -14.28 3.31 -7.50
N GLY A 382 -14.80 2.09 -7.42
CA GLY A 382 -14.34 0.93 -8.20
C GLY A 382 -14.83 0.91 -9.66
N ARG A 383 -15.85 1.71 -10.05
CA ARG A 383 -16.48 1.60 -11.37
C ARG A 383 -15.55 1.99 -12.52
N PRO A 384 -15.43 1.14 -13.58
CA PRO A 384 -14.54 1.40 -14.72
C PRO A 384 -14.83 2.73 -15.43
N LYS A 385 -16.09 3.14 -15.50
CA LYS A 385 -16.50 4.40 -16.15
C LYS A 385 -16.03 5.62 -15.35
N VAL A 386 -16.07 5.57 -14.01
CA VAL A 386 -15.53 6.63 -13.15
C VAL A 386 -14.00 6.66 -13.27
N LYS A 387 -13.34 5.51 -13.17
CA LYS A 387 -11.88 5.40 -13.36
C LYS A 387 -11.45 5.94 -14.73
N GLY A 388 -12.14 5.56 -15.80
CA GLY A 388 -11.87 6.06 -17.13
C GLY A 388 -12.07 7.58 -17.28
N HIS A 389 -13.09 8.16 -16.63
CA HIS A 389 -13.33 9.59 -16.66
C HIS A 389 -12.25 10.42 -15.95
N PHE A 390 -11.67 9.89 -14.86
CA PHE A 390 -10.57 10.53 -14.10
C PHE A 390 -9.20 9.99 -14.48
N GLN A 391 -9.05 9.37 -15.61
CA GLN A 391 -7.79 8.82 -16.08
C GLN A 391 -6.69 9.91 -16.09
N GLY A 392 -5.54 9.62 -15.46
CA GLY A 392 -4.47 10.59 -15.21
C GLY A 392 -4.70 11.55 -14.04
N GLY A 393 -5.82 11.41 -13.30
CA GLY A 393 -6.11 12.15 -12.06
C GLY A 393 -5.76 11.33 -10.82
N LEU A 394 -5.83 11.98 -9.66
CA LEU A 394 -5.60 11.33 -8.36
C LEU A 394 -6.91 10.76 -7.81
N PHE A 395 -6.86 9.53 -7.33
CA PHE A 395 -7.94 8.89 -6.58
C PHE A 395 -7.55 8.81 -5.11
N ILE A 396 -8.36 9.41 -4.24
CA ILE A 396 -8.05 9.52 -2.81
C ILE A 396 -9.28 9.13 -1.99
N TRP A 397 -9.08 8.24 -1.04
CA TRP A 397 -10.07 7.85 -0.06
C TRP A 397 -9.60 8.20 1.35
N LEU A 398 -10.47 8.89 2.11
CA LEU A 398 -10.27 9.22 3.53
C LEU A 398 -11.51 8.83 4.31
N THR A 399 -11.38 7.97 5.29
CA THR A 399 -12.39 7.75 6.32
C THR A 399 -12.14 8.74 7.45
N VAL A 400 -13.11 9.61 7.70
CA VAL A 400 -12.95 10.78 8.59
C VAL A 400 -13.35 10.47 10.02
N GLY A 401 -14.58 9.95 10.23
CA GLY A 401 -15.12 9.62 11.54
C GLY A 401 -15.58 10.83 12.38
N GLN A 402 -16.06 10.54 13.60
CA GLN A 402 -16.61 11.55 14.52
C GLN A 402 -15.57 12.48 15.13
N THR A 403 -14.38 11.94 15.44
CA THR A 403 -13.29 12.64 16.13
C THR A 403 -11.98 12.52 15.35
N PRO A 404 -11.90 13.11 14.15
CA PRO A 404 -10.76 12.93 13.27
C PRO A 404 -9.47 13.49 13.87
N ASP A 405 -8.39 12.75 13.70
CA ASP A 405 -7.05 13.23 13.89
C ASP A 405 -6.56 13.87 12.59
N MET A 406 -6.55 15.19 12.56
CA MET A 406 -6.18 15.95 11.36
C MET A 406 -4.71 15.76 10.98
N MET A 407 -3.82 15.57 11.96
CA MET A 407 -2.40 15.35 11.69
C MET A 407 -2.20 13.97 11.02
N ALA A 408 -2.78 12.93 11.61
CA ALA A 408 -2.70 11.57 11.05
C ALA A 408 -3.34 11.49 9.64
N LEU A 409 -4.46 12.19 9.40
CA LEU A 409 -5.08 12.25 8.06
C LEU A 409 -4.16 12.94 7.04
N TYR A 410 -3.51 14.04 7.41
CA TYR A 410 -2.59 14.73 6.51
C TYR A 410 -1.29 13.95 6.28
N GLN A 411 -0.76 13.28 7.31
CA GLN A 411 0.39 12.37 7.18
C GLN A 411 0.08 11.20 6.25
N ASN A 412 -1.08 10.57 6.40
CA ASN A 412 -1.54 9.50 5.51
C ASN A 412 -1.67 9.99 4.05
N LEU A 413 -2.26 11.19 3.85
CA LEU A 413 -2.33 11.80 2.53
C LEU A 413 -0.95 12.08 1.94
N SER A 414 -0.04 12.61 2.75
CA SER A 414 1.32 12.93 2.33
C SER A 414 2.09 11.68 1.95
N ALA A 415 1.96 10.61 2.74
CA ALA A 415 2.56 9.30 2.46
C ALA A 415 2.02 8.72 1.14
N LYS A 416 0.69 8.74 0.92
CA LYS A 416 0.05 8.30 -0.34
C LYS A 416 0.49 9.11 -1.56
N LEU A 417 0.94 10.34 -1.37
CA LEU A 417 1.45 11.23 -2.42
C LEU A 417 2.97 11.20 -2.55
N GLY A 418 3.66 10.37 -1.76
CA GLY A 418 5.10 10.17 -1.83
C GLY A 418 5.94 11.33 -1.30
N PHE A 419 5.38 12.23 -0.46
CA PHE A 419 6.17 13.30 0.15
C PHE A 419 6.10 13.28 1.68
N ARG A 420 7.21 13.64 2.33
CA ARG A 420 7.28 13.78 3.78
C ARG A 420 7.78 15.20 4.09
N PRO A 421 6.93 16.07 4.64
CA PRO A 421 7.39 17.34 5.18
C PRO A 421 8.45 17.10 6.27
N GLY A 422 9.33 18.08 6.47
CA GLY A 422 10.42 17.93 7.44
C GLY A 422 9.94 17.56 8.85
N LYS A 423 10.78 16.92 9.65
CA LYS A 423 10.46 16.40 11.01
C LYS A 423 9.83 17.43 11.96
N THR A 424 9.91 18.72 11.66
CA THR A 424 9.34 19.84 12.45
C THR A 424 8.07 20.43 11.85
N ALA A 425 7.50 19.80 10.80
CA ALA A 425 6.34 20.34 10.10
C ALA A 425 5.10 20.30 10.99
N ASN A 426 4.39 21.41 11.05
CA ASN A 426 3.12 21.54 11.78
C ASN A 426 1.93 21.28 10.84
N LEU A 427 0.72 21.28 11.39
CA LEU A 427 -0.52 21.00 10.65
C LEU A 427 -0.74 21.92 9.45
N GLU A 428 -0.39 23.20 9.55
CA GLU A 428 -0.56 24.19 8.48
C GLU A 428 0.47 23.98 7.36
N ASP A 429 1.67 23.49 7.67
CA ASP A 429 2.69 23.15 6.68
C ASP A 429 2.21 21.97 5.82
N TYR A 430 1.69 20.90 6.44
CA TYR A 430 1.07 19.78 5.72
C TYR A 430 -0.08 20.24 4.82
N LYS A 431 -0.97 21.06 5.37
CA LYS A 431 -2.14 21.56 4.64
C LYS A 431 -1.75 22.41 3.42
N LEU A 432 -0.76 23.28 3.58
CA LEU A 432 -0.27 24.16 2.51
C LEU A 432 0.36 23.31 1.38
N GLU A 433 1.20 22.34 1.75
CA GLU A 433 1.85 21.47 0.77
C GLU A 433 0.82 20.62 0.03
N LEU A 434 -0.10 19.96 0.74
CA LEU A 434 -1.20 19.21 0.14
C LEU A 434 -2.06 20.10 -0.80
N TYR A 435 -2.36 21.31 -0.38
CA TYR A 435 -3.08 22.26 -1.24
C TYR A 435 -2.31 22.56 -2.54
N ASN A 436 -1.00 22.76 -2.46
CA ASN A 436 -0.14 22.99 -3.62
C ASN A 436 -0.12 21.77 -4.57
N GLN A 437 -0.09 20.56 -4.03
CA GLN A 437 -0.13 19.32 -4.80
C GLN A 437 -1.48 19.14 -5.53
N PHE A 438 -2.59 19.54 -4.92
CA PHE A 438 -3.93 19.29 -5.48
C PHE A 438 -4.48 20.39 -6.38
N ARG A 439 -4.05 21.65 -6.21
CA ARG A 439 -4.65 22.80 -6.91
C ARG A 439 -4.57 22.75 -8.44
N HIS A 440 -3.59 22.03 -8.97
CA HIS A 440 -3.36 21.90 -10.41
C HIS A 440 -3.72 20.52 -10.97
N ARG A 441 -4.12 19.58 -10.13
CA ARG A 441 -4.45 18.22 -10.50
C ARG A 441 -5.95 18.00 -10.51
N ARG A 442 -6.40 17.08 -11.34
CA ARG A 442 -7.76 16.57 -11.30
C ARG A 442 -7.83 15.48 -10.25
N VAL A 443 -8.66 15.66 -9.22
CA VAL A 443 -8.73 14.79 -8.05
C VAL A 443 -10.13 14.23 -7.90
N PHE A 444 -10.24 12.92 -7.68
CA PHE A 444 -11.43 12.25 -7.20
C PHE A 444 -11.22 11.94 -5.72
N LEU A 445 -11.79 12.80 -4.86
CA LEU A 445 -11.62 12.72 -3.40
C LEU A 445 -12.88 12.16 -2.76
N VAL A 446 -12.74 11.10 -1.97
CA VAL A 446 -13.81 10.56 -1.14
C VAL A 446 -13.52 10.87 0.31
N LEU A 447 -14.46 11.55 0.97
CA LEU A 447 -14.47 11.82 2.41
C LEU A 447 -15.63 11.05 3.03
N ASP A 448 -15.34 9.89 3.61
CA ASP A 448 -16.35 9.02 4.18
C ASP A 448 -16.57 9.32 5.66
N ASP A 449 -17.84 9.32 6.10
CA ASP A 449 -18.32 9.56 7.46
C ASP A 449 -17.89 10.90 8.07
N VAL A 450 -18.22 12.02 7.39
CA VAL A 450 -17.94 13.39 7.85
C VAL A 450 -19.00 13.86 8.84
N TRP A 451 -18.56 14.40 10.00
CA TRP A 451 -19.46 14.81 11.11
C TRP A 451 -19.46 16.30 11.40
N GLN A 452 -18.41 17.04 11.01
CA GLN A 452 -18.21 18.44 11.38
C GLN A 452 -17.85 19.31 10.17
N ASP A 453 -18.43 20.51 10.08
CA ASP A 453 -18.15 21.48 9.02
C ASP A 453 -16.67 21.85 8.95
N LYS A 454 -16.05 22.13 10.10
CA LYS A 454 -14.62 22.50 10.20
C LYS A 454 -13.68 21.43 9.63
N THR A 455 -14.04 20.18 9.82
CA THR A 455 -13.27 19.05 9.30
C THR A 455 -13.38 19.00 7.78
N PHE A 456 -14.59 19.17 7.23
CA PHE A 456 -14.76 19.25 5.81
C PHE A 456 -13.93 20.41 5.20
N ASP A 457 -14.01 21.62 5.77
CA ASP A 457 -13.25 22.78 5.27
C ASP A 457 -11.75 22.54 5.24
N SER A 458 -11.24 21.79 6.20
CA SER A 458 -9.81 21.44 6.28
C SER A 458 -9.39 20.36 5.28
N LEU A 459 -10.28 19.41 4.97
CA LEU A 459 -9.99 18.28 4.06
C LEU A 459 -10.44 18.54 2.61
N ASN A 460 -11.16 19.64 2.34
CA ASN A 460 -11.62 20.02 1.02
C ASN A 460 -10.47 20.62 0.18
N LEU A 461 -9.51 19.78 -0.17
CA LEU A 461 -8.28 20.14 -0.87
C LEU A 461 -8.40 20.04 -2.41
N ALA A 462 -9.37 19.29 -2.93
CA ALA A 462 -9.56 19.01 -4.36
C ALA A 462 -10.12 20.23 -5.11
N LYS A 463 -9.33 21.31 -5.26
CA LYS A 463 -9.71 22.57 -5.90
C LYS A 463 -9.36 22.66 -7.38
N GLY A 464 -8.67 21.65 -7.93
CA GLY A 464 -8.30 21.60 -9.35
C GLY A 464 -9.54 21.55 -10.27
N LYS A 465 -9.41 22.05 -11.49
CA LYS A 465 -10.49 22.01 -12.50
C LYS A 465 -10.88 20.55 -12.79
N GLY A 466 -12.19 20.28 -12.80
CA GLY A 466 -12.74 18.96 -13.05
C GLY A 466 -12.56 17.97 -11.90
N SER A 467 -12.09 18.42 -10.73
CA SER A 467 -12.05 17.59 -9.52
C SER A 467 -13.44 17.37 -8.96
N VAL A 468 -13.63 16.21 -8.30
CA VAL A 468 -14.88 15.85 -7.61
C VAL A 468 -14.56 15.44 -6.18
N THR A 469 -15.32 16.02 -5.23
CA THR A 469 -15.28 15.57 -3.84
C THR A 469 -16.61 14.91 -3.49
N LEU A 470 -16.56 13.64 -3.14
CA LEU A 470 -17.69 12.87 -2.61
C LEU A 470 -17.64 12.89 -1.09
N LEU A 471 -18.79 13.17 -0.47
CA LEU A 471 -18.91 13.21 0.98
C LEU A 471 -20.01 12.26 1.43
N SER A 472 -19.76 11.45 2.46
CA SER A 472 -20.83 10.78 3.18
C SER A 472 -21.01 11.37 4.58
N SER A 473 -22.27 11.47 5.03
CA SER A 473 -22.60 11.95 6.37
C SER A 473 -23.93 11.36 6.85
N ARG A 474 -24.12 11.34 8.16
CA ARG A 474 -25.45 11.11 8.77
C ARG A 474 -26.25 12.41 8.88
N ASN A 475 -25.59 13.58 8.70
CA ASN A 475 -26.19 14.90 8.87
C ASN A 475 -26.36 15.61 7.52
N GLN A 476 -27.62 15.75 7.06
CA GLN A 476 -27.96 16.44 5.82
C GLN A 476 -27.50 17.91 5.82
N SER A 477 -27.72 18.63 6.91
CA SER A 477 -27.40 20.05 6.99
C SER A 477 -25.92 20.38 6.92
N LEU A 478 -25.04 19.44 7.23
CA LEU A 478 -23.60 19.54 6.98
C LEU A 478 -23.31 19.57 5.47
N LEU A 479 -23.94 18.68 4.71
CA LEU A 479 -23.75 18.60 3.28
C LEU A 479 -24.29 19.84 2.57
N GLU A 480 -25.44 20.37 2.96
CA GLU A 480 -26.03 21.60 2.41
C GLU A 480 -25.10 22.82 2.59
N ARG A 481 -24.35 22.85 3.69
CA ARG A 481 -23.36 23.92 3.98
C ARG A 481 -22.02 23.72 3.26
N ALA A 482 -21.69 22.50 2.89
CA ALA A 482 -20.42 22.18 2.25
C ALA A 482 -20.23 22.90 0.90
N SER A 483 -21.30 23.04 0.10
CA SER A 483 -21.30 23.83 -1.14
C SER A 483 -22.72 24.18 -1.56
N PRO A 484 -22.96 25.43 -2.05
CA PRO A 484 -24.28 25.82 -2.59
C PRO A 484 -24.73 25.00 -3.81
N GLN A 485 -23.81 24.33 -4.50
CA GLN A 485 -24.06 23.56 -5.72
C GLN A 485 -23.74 22.07 -5.53
N ILE A 486 -23.91 21.55 -4.31
CA ILE A 486 -23.71 20.14 -4.05
C ILE A 486 -24.82 19.29 -4.66
N PHE A 487 -24.47 18.22 -5.38
CA PHE A 487 -25.42 17.18 -5.76
C PHE A 487 -25.69 16.31 -4.56
N MET A 488 -26.92 16.21 -4.11
CA MET A 488 -27.29 15.48 -2.90
C MET A 488 -28.10 14.23 -3.22
N GLU A 489 -27.72 13.13 -2.63
CA GLU A 489 -28.45 11.87 -2.72
C GLU A 489 -28.73 11.31 -1.34
N GLN A 490 -30.01 11.04 -1.06
CA GLN A 490 -30.44 10.41 0.19
C GLN A 490 -30.47 8.90 0.02
N LEU A 491 -29.64 8.19 0.76
CA LEU A 491 -29.69 6.73 0.78
C LEU A 491 -30.77 6.29 1.79
N THR A 492 -31.81 5.65 1.26
CA THR A 492 -32.93 5.13 2.05
C THR A 492 -32.79 3.66 2.34
N PRO A 493 -33.49 3.12 3.35
CA PRO A 493 -33.53 1.69 3.58
C PRO A 493 -33.97 0.90 2.34
N LEU A 494 -33.54 -0.35 2.24
CA LEU A 494 -33.84 -1.25 1.12
C LEU A 494 -35.33 -1.50 0.95
N SER A 495 -35.76 -1.78 -0.28
CA SER A 495 -37.08 -2.26 -0.61
C SER A 495 -37.39 -3.58 0.13
N LYS A 496 -38.64 -4.03 0.17
CA LYS A 496 -38.98 -5.32 0.75
C LYS A 496 -38.34 -6.50 0.01
N GLU A 497 -38.27 -6.38 -1.30
CA GLU A 497 -37.69 -7.38 -2.20
C GLU A 497 -36.17 -7.49 -2.01
N ASP A 498 -35.48 -6.35 -1.97
CA ASP A 498 -34.05 -6.31 -1.73
C ASP A 498 -33.70 -6.76 -0.32
N SER A 499 -34.51 -6.36 0.68
CA SER A 499 -34.38 -6.78 2.07
C SER A 499 -34.48 -8.29 2.22
N TRP A 500 -35.49 -8.88 1.59
CA TRP A 500 -35.65 -10.33 1.55
C TRP A 500 -34.48 -11.02 0.87
N SER A 501 -34.03 -10.49 -0.26
CA SER A 501 -32.92 -11.05 -1.03
C SER A 501 -31.61 -11.01 -0.22
N LEU A 502 -31.30 -9.88 0.43
CA LEU A 502 -30.14 -9.73 1.28
C LEU A 502 -30.21 -10.66 2.51
N PHE A 503 -31.34 -10.68 3.22
CA PHE A 503 -31.55 -11.53 4.39
C PHE A 503 -31.37 -13.00 4.05
N ARG A 504 -31.99 -13.46 2.96
CA ARG A 504 -31.95 -14.84 2.50
C ARG A 504 -30.52 -15.32 2.23
N VAL A 505 -29.71 -14.50 1.56
CA VAL A 505 -28.29 -14.81 1.31
C VAL A 505 -27.53 -15.00 2.63
N HIS A 506 -27.76 -14.14 3.60
CA HIS A 506 -27.06 -14.20 4.87
C HIS A 506 -27.60 -15.27 5.85
N ALA A 507 -28.85 -15.64 5.78
CA ALA A 507 -29.45 -16.66 6.67
C ALA A 507 -29.31 -18.09 6.14
N PHE A 508 -29.34 -18.27 4.82
CA PHE A 508 -29.42 -19.59 4.20
C PHE A 508 -28.32 -19.88 3.17
N GLY A 509 -27.45 -18.91 2.85
CA GLY A 509 -26.43 -19.06 1.81
C GLY A 509 -27.02 -19.01 0.40
N ALA A 510 -26.82 -20.05 -0.41
CA ALA A 510 -27.32 -20.10 -1.78
C ALA A 510 -28.88 -20.19 -1.83
N PRO A 511 -29.52 -19.60 -2.87
CA PRO A 511 -30.97 -19.31 -2.89
C PRO A 511 -31.92 -20.48 -2.93
N SER A 512 -31.47 -21.73 -2.90
CA SER A 512 -32.30 -22.89 -3.30
C SER A 512 -32.87 -23.78 -2.18
N ASN A 513 -32.54 -23.55 -0.90
CA ASN A 513 -32.88 -24.53 0.15
C ASN A 513 -33.50 -23.93 1.43
N ILE A 514 -34.53 -23.09 1.28
CA ILE A 514 -35.25 -22.62 2.48
C ILE A 514 -36.34 -23.68 2.81
N PRO A 515 -36.34 -24.25 4.01
CA PRO A 515 -37.45 -25.12 4.43
C PRO A 515 -38.79 -24.35 4.41
N ASP A 516 -39.83 -24.92 3.81
CA ASP A 516 -41.15 -24.27 3.65
C ASP A 516 -41.70 -23.74 4.98
N GLU A 517 -41.47 -24.46 6.08
CA GLU A 517 -41.88 -24.11 7.43
C GLU A 517 -41.22 -22.83 7.96
N LEU A 518 -40.01 -22.52 7.51
CA LEU A 518 -39.24 -21.33 7.91
C LEU A 518 -39.44 -20.11 7.00
N ASN A 519 -39.91 -20.30 5.76
CA ASN A 519 -39.97 -19.26 4.75
C ASN A 519 -40.79 -18.04 5.19
N ALA A 520 -42.04 -18.28 5.70
CA ALA A 520 -42.91 -17.20 6.18
C ALA A 520 -42.35 -16.45 7.39
N LEU A 521 -41.71 -17.20 8.30
CA LEU A 521 -41.10 -16.65 9.50
C LEU A 521 -39.85 -15.82 9.19
N ALA A 522 -39.03 -16.32 8.26
CA ALA A 522 -37.85 -15.63 7.77
C ALA A 522 -38.18 -14.32 7.01
N GLN A 523 -39.22 -14.35 6.15
CA GLN A 523 -39.73 -13.13 5.51
C GLN A 523 -40.19 -12.10 6.51
N THR A 524 -40.98 -12.53 7.53
CA THR A 524 -41.41 -11.64 8.61
C THR A 524 -40.21 -11.05 9.37
N MET A 525 -39.16 -11.84 9.63
CA MET A 525 -37.96 -11.37 10.32
C MET A 525 -37.18 -10.35 9.46
N ALA A 526 -37.06 -10.57 8.15
CA ALA A 526 -36.50 -9.63 7.22
C ALA A 526 -37.26 -8.29 7.18
N GLU A 527 -38.64 -8.35 7.16
CA GLU A 527 -39.49 -7.15 7.24
C GLU A 527 -39.28 -6.37 8.55
N GLU A 528 -39.09 -7.09 9.64
CA GLU A 528 -38.78 -6.48 10.94
C GLU A 528 -37.39 -5.82 10.96
N CYS A 529 -36.46 -6.11 10.07
CA CYS A 529 -35.21 -5.36 9.90
C CYS A 529 -35.39 -4.01 9.17
N LYS A 530 -36.63 -3.65 8.72
CA LYS A 530 -37.01 -2.35 8.08
C LYS A 530 -36.04 -1.88 6.95
N GLY A 531 -35.50 -2.80 6.21
CA GLY A 531 -34.63 -2.47 5.10
C GLY A 531 -33.23 -1.98 5.48
N LEU A 532 -32.81 -2.12 6.74
CA LEU A 532 -31.46 -1.75 7.16
C LEU A 532 -30.47 -2.87 6.81
N PRO A 533 -29.54 -2.67 5.86
CA PRO A 533 -28.63 -3.72 5.38
C PRO A 533 -27.82 -4.36 6.49
N LEU A 534 -27.28 -3.56 7.42
CA LEU A 534 -26.49 -4.08 8.54
C LEU A 534 -27.32 -4.98 9.47
N ALA A 535 -28.57 -4.58 9.77
CA ALA A 535 -29.47 -5.39 10.60
C ALA A 535 -29.84 -6.72 9.89
N LEU A 536 -30.17 -6.65 8.60
CA LEU A 536 -30.48 -7.82 7.77
C LEU A 536 -29.29 -8.82 7.73
N LYS A 537 -28.07 -8.31 7.58
CA LYS A 537 -26.85 -9.10 7.57
C LYS A 537 -26.59 -9.77 8.92
N VAL A 538 -26.63 -9.00 10.01
CA VAL A 538 -26.33 -9.50 11.36
C VAL A 538 -27.37 -10.51 11.83
N ILE A 539 -28.66 -10.18 11.68
CA ILE A 539 -29.75 -11.09 12.10
C ILE A 539 -29.79 -12.33 11.21
N GLY A 540 -29.64 -12.18 9.88
CA GLY A 540 -29.55 -13.30 8.96
C GLY A 540 -28.45 -14.29 9.37
N ARG A 541 -27.23 -13.79 9.62
CA ARG A 541 -26.11 -14.63 10.06
C ARG A 541 -26.29 -15.23 11.45
N ALA A 542 -27.01 -14.57 12.36
CA ALA A 542 -27.36 -15.13 13.65
C ALA A 542 -28.32 -16.32 13.54
N MET A 543 -29.00 -16.48 12.41
CA MET A 543 -29.97 -17.56 12.14
C MET A 543 -29.40 -18.73 11.35
N ILE A 544 -28.13 -18.67 10.91
CA ILE A 544 -27.46 -19.77 10.20
C ILE A 544 -27.51 -21.06 11.06
N GLY A 545 -27.89 -22.17 10.41
CA GLY A 545 -27.92 -23.48 11.08
C GLY A 545 -29.05 -23.67 12.09
N LYS A 546 -29.99 -22.74 12.23
CA LYS A 546 -31.16 -22.84 13.08
C LYS A 546 -32.37 -23.29 12.26
N PHE A 547 -32.89 -24.46 12.57
CA PHE A 547 -33.96 -25.11 11.78
C PHE A 547 -35.28 -25.31 12.54
N SER A 548 -35.36 -24.98 13.83
CA SER A 548 -36.58 -25.11 14.63
C SER A 548 -37.31 -23.76 14.66
N PRO A 549 -38.52 -23.66 14.05
CA PRO A 549 -39.32 -22.44 14.10
C PRO A 549 -39.62 -21.97 15.51
N GLU A 550 -40.21 -22.86 16.35
CA GLU A 550 -40.69 -22.47 17.67
C GLU A 550 -39.58 -22.22 18.70
N LEU A 551 -38.51 -23.00 18.65
CA LEU A 551 -37.44 -22.92 19.65
C LEU A 551 -36.38 -21.84 19.33
N GLN A 552 -36.17 -21.57 18.05
CA GLN A 552 -35.03 -20.74 17.60
C GLN A 552 -35.44 -19.46 16.89
N TRP A 553 -36.48 -19.48 16.04
CA TRP A 553 -36.88 -18.31 15.24
C TRP A 553 -37.92 -17.42 15.93
N GLU A 554 -39.00 -18.00 16.46
CA GLU A 554 -40.02 -17.20 17.14
C GLU A 554 -39.53 -16.39 18.32
N PRO A 555 -38.66 -16.93 19.22
CA PRO A 555 -38.10 -16.13 20.30
C PRO A 555 -37.32 -14.91 19.83
N VAL A 556 -36.48 -15.07 18.77
CA VAL A 556 -35.72 -13.97 18.21
C VAL A 556 -36.65 -12.95 17.55
N LEU A 557 -37.66 -13.39 16.80
CA LEU A 557 -38.64 -12.48 16.19
C LEU A 557 -39.42 -11.69 17.28
N LYS A 558 -39.77 -12.33 18.37
CA LYS A 558 -40.42 -11.66 19.52
C LYS A 558 -39.51 -10.60 20.13
N GLN A 559 -38.24 -10.90 20.34
CA GLN A 559 -37.26 -9.95 20.84
C GLN A 559 -37.03 -8.80 19.85
N LEU A 560 -36.94 -9.09 18.54
CA LEU A 560 -36.81 -8.11 17.49
C LEU A 560 -37.99 -7.12 17.47
N ARG A 561 -39.22 -7.58 17.64
CA ARG A 561 -40.42 -6.75 17.81
C ARG A 561 -40.37 -5.89 19.07
N GLN A 562 -39.91 -6.46 20.18
CA GLN A 562 -39.79 -5.73 21.47
C GLN A 562 -38.72 -4.63 21.42
N SER A 563 -37.68 -4.76 20.57
CA SER A 563 -36.63 -3.74 20.40
C SER A 563 -37.19 -2.42 19.84
N ARG A 564 -38.37 -2.41 19.25
CA ARG A 564 -38.96 -1.34 18.45
C ARG A 564 -40.10 -0.56 19.14
N MET A 565 -39.96 -0.28 20.41
CA MET A 565 -40.94 0.57 21.07
C MET A 565 -40.90 2.00 20.48
N PRO A 566 -42.04 2.57 20.03
CA PRO A 566 -42.09 3.89 19.39
C PRO A 566 -41.51 5.05 20.22
N GLU A 567 -41.40 4.87 21.50
CA GLU A 567 -40.92 5.85 22.49
C GLU A 567 -39.36 5.94 22.52
N ARG A 568 -38.66 5.04 21.83
CA ARG A 568 -37.17 5.04 21.81
C ARG A 568 -36.61 5.78 20.63
N PRO A 569 -35.44 6.48 20.79
CA PRO A 569 -34.71 7.02 19.66
C PRO A 569 -34.41 5.95 18.60
N VAL A 570 -34.36 6.36 17.35
CA VAL A 570 -34.15 5.45 16.20
C VAL A 570 -32.83 4.69 16.31
N GLU A 571 -31.78 5.35 16.77
CA GLU A 571 -30.46 4.73 17.00
C GLU A 571 -30.52 3.64 18.06
N GLU A 572 -31.24 3.88 19.15
CA GLU A 572 -31.42 2.88 20.22
C GLU A 572 -32.18 1.63 19.73
N GLN A 573 -33.18 1.82 18.88
CA GLN A 573 -33.88 0.71 18.22
C GLN A 573 -32.92 -0.13 17.36
N LEU A 574 -32.04 0.54 16.59
CA LEU A 574 -31.00 -0.13 15.78
C LEU A 574 -30.07 -0.95 16.67
N TYR A 575 -29.50 -0.34 17.71
CA TYR A 575 -28.61 -1.05 18.64
C TYR A 575 -29.23 -2.26 19.30
N MET A 576 -30.52 -2.18 19.67
CA MET A 576 -31.24 -3.31 20.22
C MET A 576 -31.45 -4.43 19.20
N CYS A 577 -31.69 -4.10 17.93
CA CYS A 577 -31.74 -5.09 16.86
C CYS A 577 -30.39 -5.80 16.68
N LEU A 578 -29.31 -5.04 16.60
CA LEU A 578 -27.96 -5.56 16.42
C LEU A 578 -27.51 -6.39 17.63
N LYS A 579 -27.94 -6.00 18.85
CA LYS A 579 -27.63 -6.71 20.08
C LYS A 579 -28.10 -8.17 20.06
N LEU A 580 -29.11 -8.50 19.29
CA LEU A 580 -29.56 -9.91 19.16
C LEU A 580 -28.46 -10.79 18.55
N GLY A 581 -27.67 -10.25 17.59
CA GLY A 581 -26.50 -10.95 17.07
C GLY A 581 -25.42 -11.17 18.13
N TYR A 582 -25.20 -10.17 18.98
CA TYR A 582 -24.28 -10.28 20.13
C TYR A 582 -24.80 -11.26 21.21
N ASP A 583 -26.09 -11.24 21.52
CA ASP A 583 -26.66 -12.14 22.52
C ASP A 583 -26.56 -13.60 22.09
N ALA A 584 -26.65 -13.87 20.80
CA ALA A 584 -26.47 -15.20 20.23
C ALA A 584 -25.04 -15.78 20.36
N LEU A 585 -24.02 -14.96 20.64
CA LEU A 585 -22.64 -15.43 20.79
C LEU A 585 -22.43 -16.42 21.94
N SER A 586 -23.23 -16.35 22.98
CA SER A 586 -23.10 -17.26 24.14
C SER A 586 -23.46 -18.71 23.82
N GLU A 587 -24.11 -18.95 22.70
CA GLU A 587 -24.43 -20.31 22.23
C GLU A 587 -23.22 -21.02 21.66
N ASP A 588 -22.24 -20.24 21.11
CA ASP A 588 -21.07 -20.76 20.45
C ASP A 588 -19.87 -20.93 21.41
N ASP A 589 -19.53 -19.85 22.14
CA ASP A 589 -18.40 -19.78 23.08
C ASP A 589 -18.61 -18.60 24.02
N GLY A 590 -18.61 -18.83 25.33
CA GLY A 590 -18.82 -17.78 26.33
C GLY A 590 -17.80 -16.64 26.30
N ARG A 591 -16.61 -16.86 25.71
CA ARG A 591 -15.54 -15.88 25.57
C ARG A 591 -15.83 -14.84 24.48
N LEU A 592 -16.64 -15.21 23.44
CA LEU A 592 -16.87 -14.38 22.25
C LEU A 592 -17.48 -13.01 22.57
N LYS A 593 -18.30 -12.91 23.62
CA LYS A 593 -18.87 -11.64 24.07
C LYS A 593 -17.80 -10.66 24.56
N GLU A 594 -16.88 -11.14 25.37
CA GLU A 594 -15.77 -10.32 25.88
C GLU A 594 -14.81 -9.95 24.74
N CYS A 595 -14.49 -10.92 23.87
CA CYS A 595 -13.68 -10.68 22.67
C CYS A 595 -14.30 -9.59 21.78
N PHE A 596 -15.59 -9.61 21.53
CA PHE A 596 -16.28 -8.56 20.78
C PHE A 596 -16.20 -7.19 21.48
N LEU A 597 -16.48 -7.14 22.79
CA LEU A 597 -16.45 -5.89 23.54
C LEU A 597 -15.04 -5.28 23.64
N SER A 598 -13.98 -6.09 23.50
CA SER A 598 -12.59 -5.59 23.52
C SER A 598 -12.28 -4.65 22.35
N PHE A 599 -12.93 -4.82 21.21
CA PHE A 599 -12.76 -3.91 20.06
C PHE A 599 -13.25 -2.48 20.37
N ALA A 600 -14.23 -2.32 21.28
CA ALA A 600 -14.69 -1.01 21.70
C ALA A 600 -13.69 -0.27 22.61
N ALA A 601 -12.69 -0.95 23.14
CA ALA A 601 -11.64 -0.35 23.95
C ALA A 601 -10.69 0.59 23.16
N PHE A 602 -10.75 0.56 21.84
CA PHE A 602 -9.92 1.38 20.97
C PHE A 602 -10.75 2.47 20.28
N HIS A 603 -10.06 3.39 19.58
CA HIS A 603 -10.74 4.49 18.90
C HIS A 603 -11.47 4.02 17.63
N GLU A 604 -12.31 4.89 17.10
CA GLU A 604 -12.99 4.70 15.83
C GLU A 604 -11.99 4.52 14.69
N ASN A 605 -12.29 3.61 13.75
CA ASN A 605 -11.42 3.25 12.61
C ASN A 605 -10.06 2.65 12.98
N HIS A 606 -9.89 2.14 14.19
CA HIS A 606 -8.67 1.42 14.55
C HIS A 606 -8.61 0.08 13.80
N ASN A 607 -7.49 -0.16 13.13
CA ASN A 607 -7.20 -1.42 12.46
C ASN A 607 -6.38 -2.31 13.39
N PHE A 608 -6.86 -3.52 13.61
CA PHE A 608 -6.23 -4.47 14.51
C PHE A 608 -5.45 -5.50 13.68
N SER A 609 -4.15 -5.55 13.86
CA SER A 609 -3.37 -6.68 13.35
C SER A 609 -3.66 -7.95 14.18
N PHE A 610 -3.58 -9.12 13.54
CA PHE A 610 -3.80 -10.39 14.24
C PHE A 610 -2.87 -10.57 15.45
N PRO A 611 -1.55 -10.29 15.37
CA PRO A 611 -0.67 -10.41 16.52
C PRO A 611 -1.10 -9.55 17.73
N ASN A 612 -1.49 -8.30 17.50
CA ASN A 612 -1.90 -7.40 18.59
C ASN A 612 -3.15 -7.91 19.30
N ILE A 613 -4.14 -8.43 18.56
CA ILE A 613 -5.34 -9.04 19.16
C ILE A 613 -4.97 -10.30 19.94
N LEU A 614 -4.12 -11.17 19.37
CA LEU A 614 -3.69 -12.41 20.00
C LEU A 614 -3.09 -12.13 21.39
N TRP A 615 -2.11 -11.23 21.47
CA TRP A 615 -1.44 -10.92 22.72
C TRP A 615 -2.33 -10.21 23.73
N LEU A 616 -3.22 -9.32 23.25
CA LEU A 616 -4.26 -8.72 24.10
C LEU A 616 -5.15 -9.79 24.74
N TRP A 617 -5.61 -10.77 23.95
CA TRP A 617 -6.51 -11.82 24.46
C TRP A 617 -5.80 -12.87 25.33
N ILE A 618 -4.52 -13.12 25.11
CA ILE A 618 -3.66 -13.90 26.02
C ILE A 618 -3.52 -13.15 27.36
N GLY A 619 -3.28 -11.84 27.31
CA GLY A 619 -3.20 -10.99 28.48
C GLY A 619 -4.49 -11.01 29.29
N GLU A 620 -5.63 -10.92 28.62
CA GLU A 620 -6.97 -11.04 29.27
C GLU A 620 -7.26 -12.46 29.79
N GLY A 621 -6.54 -13.48 29.31
CA GLY A 621 -6.76 -14.90 29.69
C GLY A 621 -7.90 -15.55 28.91
N TRP A 622 -8.34 -14.98 27.80
CA TRP A 622 -9.38 -15.58 26.95
C TRP A 622 -8.79 -16.62 25.99
N VAL A 623 -7.53 -16.45 25.64
CA VAL A 623 -6.76 -17.42 24.85
C VAL A 623 -5.66 -18.01 25.74
N PRO A 624 -5.47 -19.34 25.75
CA PRO A 624 -4.46 -19.97 26.57
C PRO A 624 -3.06 -19.58 26.03
N GLY A 625 -2.24 -19.02 26.88
CA GLY A 625 -0.86 -18.64 26.52
C GLY A 625 0.22 -19.56 27.11
N ASN A 626 -0.15 -20.65 27.78
CA ASN A 626 0.77 -21.53 28.51
C ASN A 626 0.82 -22.96 27.97
N SER A 627 0.22 -23.25 26.84
CA SER A 627 0.26 -24.58 26.24
C SER A 627 1.57 -24.75 25.45
N GLU A 628 2.05 -26.00 25.39
CA GLU A 628 3.06 -26.43 24.42
C GLU A 628 2.56 -26.21 22.97
N ASP A 629 1.24 -25.97 22.82
CA ASP A 629 0.58 -25.71 21.55
C ASP A 629 0.53 -24.21 21.24
N ASP A 630 0.64 -23.87 19.97
CA ASP A 630 0.51 -22.52 19.45
C ASP A 630 -0.91 -21.96 19.75
N PRO A 631 -1.04 -20.79 20.42
CA PRO A 631 -2.32 -20.18 20.74
C PRO A 631 -3.02 -19.52 19.55
N SER A 632 -2.34 -19.36 18.43
CA SER A 632 -2.85 -18.66 17.25
C SER A 632 -4.11 -19.28 16.64
N PRO A 633 -4.24 -20.63 16.50
CA PRO A 633 -5.45 -21.25 15.97
C PRO A 633 -6.71 -20.98 16.81
N ASP A 634 -6.59 -20.95 18.16
CA ASP A 634 -7.73 -20.65 19.04
C ASP A 634 -8.21 -19.18 18.86
N ALA A 635 -7.26 -18.22 18.89
CA ALA A 635 -7.56 -16.82 18.65
C ALA A 635 -8.17 -16.59 17.27
N PHE A 636 -7.61 -17.19 16.22
CA PHE A 636 -8.13 -17.08 14.86
C PHE A 636 -9.54 -17.69 14.74
N SER A 637 -9.81 -18.81 15.43
CA SER A 637 -11.16 -19.40 15.48
C SER A 637 -12.17 -18.44 16.09
N LEU A 638 -11.81 -17.73 17.17
CA LEU A 638 -12.68 -16.72 17.79
C LEU A 638 -12.94 -15.54 16.84
N LEU A 639 -11.90 -15.00 16.17
CA LEU A 639 -12.03 -13.93 15.19
C LEU A 639 -12.88 -14.35 14.01
N LYS A 640 -12.68 -15.56 13.50
CA LYS A 640 -13.49 -16.13 12.42
C LYS A 640 -14.96 -16.19 12.78
N LYS A 641 -15.30 -16.67 13.98
CA LYS A 641 -16.69 -16.71 14.47
C LYS A 641 -17.30 -15.31 14.58
N LEU A 642 -16.56 -14.30 15.04
CA LEU A 642 -17.04 -12.91 15.09
C LEU A 642 -17.27 -12.34 13.69
N THR A 643 -16.37 -12.63 12.73
CA THR A 643 -16.49 -12.21 11.33
C THR A 643 -17.66 -12.91 10.64
N GLU A 644 -17.83 -14.24 10.84
CA GLU A 644 -18.94 -15.00 10.30
C GLU A 644 -20.30 -14.48 10.79
N ARG A 645 -20.36 -13.93 12.01
CA ARG A 645 -21.56 -13.29 12.57
C ARG A 645 -21.70 -11.82 12.13
N SER A 646 -20.81 -11.29 11.31
CA SER A 646 -20.76 -9.88 10.89
C SER A 646 -20.70 -8.87 12.06
N LEU A 647 -20.08 -9.25 13.15
CA LEU A 647 -19.85 -8.36 14.28
C LEU A 647 -18.57 -7.56 14.12
N ILE A 648 -17.57 -8.13 13.43
CA ILE A 648 -16.34 -7.48 12.98
C ILE A 648 -16.14 -7.75 11.49
N GLU A 649 -15.27 -7.01 10.87
CA GLU A 649 -14.84 -7.17 9.48
C GLU A 649 -13.38 -7.63 9.46
N SER A 650 -13.05 -8.56 8.56
CA SER A 650 -11.68 -8.95 8.24
C SER A 650 -11.27 -8.34 6.90
N ILE A 651 -10.06 -7.83 6.81
CA ILE A 651 -9.45 -7.32 5.59
C ILE A 651 -8.25 -8.25 5.32
N GLU A 652 -8.28 -8.99 4.24
CA GLU A 652 -7.10 -9.70 3.75
C GLU A 652 -6.13 -8.66 3.17
N LEU A 653 -4.92 -8.62 3.68
CA LEU A 653 -3.83 -7.87 3.04
C LEU A 653 -3.38 -8.72 1.85
N SER A 654 -3.39 -8.15 0.65
CA SER A 654 -3.19 -8.85 -0.62
C SER A 654 -1.92 -9.69 -0.66
N ASP A 655 -2.00 -10.84 -1.34
CA ASP A 655 -1.02 -11.93 -1.49
C ASP A 655 0.32 -11.57 -2.17
N ASP A 656 0.74 -10.31 -2.29
CA ASP A 656 1.91 -9.92 -3.09
C ASP A 656 3.27 -10.13 -2.41
N LEU A 657 3.31 -10.73 -1.23
CA LEU A 657 4.54 -11.13 -0.55
C LEU A 657 4.57 -12.65 -0.41
N LEU A 658 5.56 -13.26 -1.02
CA LEU A 658 6.10 -14.63 -1.07
C LEU A 658 5.86 -15.53 0.18
N PHE A 659 4.60 -15.76 0.59
CA PHE A 659 4.30 -16.65 1.70
C PHE A 659 3.52 -17.89 1.23
N THR A 660 3.84 -19.02 1.86
CA THR A 660 3.11 -20.27 1.70
C THR A 660 1.64 -20.09 2.08
N ASP A 661 0.74 -20.85 1.47
CA ASP A 661 -0.74 -20.77 1.59
C ASP A 661 -1.32 -20.79 3.03
N GLU A 662 -0.49 -20.85 4.07
CA GLU A 662 -0.91 -21.00 5.47
C GLU A 662 -0.80 -19.73 6.32
N GLU A 663 -0.12 -18.63 5.86
CA GLU A 663 0.08 -17.41 6.65
C GLU A 663 -0.45 -16.15 5.95
N LYS A 664 -1.77 -16.07 5.78
CA LYS A 664 -2.41 -14.84 5.30
C LYS A 664 -2.48 -13.81 6.42
N PHE A 665 -1.96 -12.60 6.17
CA PHE A 665 -2.09 -11.48 7.12
C PHE A 665 -3.50 -10.93 7.09
N TYR A 666 -4.21 -11.05 8.20
CA TYR A 666 -5.52 -10.48 8.38
C TYR A 666 -5.45 -9.25 9.27
N THR A 667 -6.08 -8.16 8.83
CA THR A 667 -6.41 -7.02 9.68
C THR A 667 -7.90 -7.07 10.00
N PHE A 668 -8.25 -6.77 11.23
CA PHE A 668 -9.64 -6.77 11.69
C PHE A 668 -10.06 -5.35 12.06
N LYS A 669 -11.33 -5.03 11.85
CA LYS A 669 -11.92 -3.78 12.30
C LYS A 669 -13.35 -3.99 12.76
N ILE A 670 -13.85 -3.06 13.58
CA ILE A 670 -15.25 -3.02 13.97
C ILE A 670 -15.95 -1.87 13.23
N HIS A 671 -17.10 -2.17 12.63
CA HIS A 671 -17.92 -1.13 12.01
C HIS A 671 -18.42 -0.13 13.08
N ASP A 672 -18.44 1.17 12.77
CA ASP A 672 -18.79 2.25 13.70
C ASP A 672 -20.13 2.01 14.44
N VAL A 673 -21.17 1.60 13.73
CA VAL A 673 -22.48 1.28 14.33
C VAL A 673 -22.40 0.09 15.29
N MET A 674 -21.56 -0.91 15.00
CA MET A 674 -21.33 -2.06 15.88
C MET A 674 -20.54 -1.64 17.13
N ARG A 675 -19.61 -0.71 16.98
CA ARG A 675 -18.90 -0.10 18.11
C ARG A 675 -19.84 0.73 19.00
N ASP A 676 -20.72 1.54 18.39
CA ASP A 676 -21.77 2.28 19.11
C ASP A 676 -22.70 1.33 19.88
N MET A 677 -23.06 0.21 19.27
CA MET A 677 -23.82 -0.86 19.93
C MET A 677 -23.03 -1.47 21.11
N ALA A 678 -21.73 -1.70 20.96
CA ALA A 678 -20.91 -2.21 22.06
C ALA A 678 -20.90 -1.21 23.24
N PHE A 679 -20.76 0.10 22.97
CA PHE A 679 -20.92 1.13 24.01
C PHE A 679 -22.31 1.18 24.61
N TYR A 680 -23.36 0.97 23.83
CA TYR A 680 -24.71 0.87 24.33
C TYR A 680 -24.86 -0.31 25.31
N ILE A 681 -24.29 -1.48 24.97
CA ILE A 681 -24.28 -2.66 25.85
C ILE A 681 -23.53 -2.35 27.15
N LEU A 682 -22.30 -1.81 27.05
CA LEU A 682 -21.49 -1.42 28.20
C LEU A 682 -22.18 -0.40 29.12
N LYS A 683 -23.01 0.47 28.56
CA LYS A 683 -23.77 1.48 29.33
C LYS A 683 -25.01 0.92 30.02
N LYS A 684 -25.70 -0.04 29.38
CA LYS A 684 -27.00 -0.58 29.88
C LYS A 684 -26.84 -1.82 30.73
N ASP A 685 -25.84 -2.65 30.48
CA ASP A 685 -25.54 -3.83 31.28
C ASP A 685 -24.80 -3.40 32.55
N SER A 686 -25.47 -3.50 33.69
CA SER A 686 -24.89 -3.11 34.97
C SER A 686 -23.66 -3.95 35.35
N GLY A 687 -23.58 -5.21 34.90
CA GLY A 687 -22.41 -6.06 35.11
C GLY A 687 -21.22 -5.60 34.24
N ALA A 688 -21.41 -5.43 32.94
CA ALA A 688 -20.38 -4.97 32.04
C ALA A 688 -19.88 -3.55 32.35
N LYS A 689 -20.77 -2.65 32.79
CA LYS A 689 -20.43 -1.26 33.13
C LYS A 689 -19.46 -1.13 34.30
N LEU A 690 -19.54 -2.04 35.26
CA LEU A 690 -18.67 -2.01 36.45
C LEU A 690 -17.28 -2.51 36.18
N TYR A 691 -17.06 -3.31 35.14
CA TYR A 691 -15.79 -3.92 34.82
C TYR A 691 -15.04 -3.25 33.68
N ASN A 692 -15.74 -2.59 32.76
CA ASN A 692 -15.17 -1.99 31.55
C ASN A 692 -15.43 -0.49 31.48
N LEU A 693 -14.40 0.33 31.65
CA LEU A 693 -14.45 1.78 31.54
C LEU A 693 -13.69 2.25 30.29
N TYR A 694 -14.40 2.46 29.18
CA TYR A 694 -13.83 2.90 27.93
C TYR A 694 -14.25 4.32 27.60
N ARG A 695 -13.27 5.22 27.41
CA ARG A 695 -13.41 6.64 27.04
C ARG A 695 -12.36 6.99 25.98
N THR A 696 -12.52 6.46 24.78
CA THR A 696 -11.55 6.55 23.70
C THR A 696 -11.91 7.67 22.73
N GLY A 697 -10.91 8.40 22.21
CA GLY A 697 -11.09 9.40 21.16
C GLY A 697 -11.88 10.67 21.58
N GLN A 698 -12.06 10.93 22.87
CA GLN A 698 -12.90 12.02 23.35
C GLN A 698 -12.15 13.35 23.59
N LYS A 699 -10.84 13.39 23.23
CA LYS A 699 -9.97 14.56 23.46
C LYS A 699 -9.92 15.01 24.92
N LEU A 700 -10.06 14.06 25.86
CA LEU A 700 -10.00 14.35 27.29
C LEU A 700 -8.59 14.80 27.69
N LYS A 701 -8.49 15.92 28.39
CA LYS A 701 -7.26 16.41 29.03
C LYS A 701 -7.08 15.89 30.46
N GLN A 702 -8.18 15.48 31.07
CA GLN A 702 -8.24 14.91 32.43
C GLN A 702 -9.35 13.87 32.47
N ILE A 703 -9.22 12.87 33.35
CA ILE A 703 -10.26 11.89 33.60
C ILE A 703 -11.43 12.57 34.34
N PRO A 704 -12.68 12.44 33.86
CA PRO A 704 -13.86 12.96 34.55
C PRO A 704 -13.97 12.44 35.98
N LYS A 705 -14.26 13.35 36.93
CA LYS A 705 -14.28 13.04 38.38
C LYS A 705 -15.23 11.91 38.76
N GLU A 706 -16.33 11.74 38.02
CA GLU A 706 -17.30 10.63 38.23
C GLU A 706 -16.67 9.24 38.07
N PHE A 707 -15.55 9.11 37.35
CA PHE A 707 -14.85 7.84 37.16
C PHE A 707 -13.76 7.59 38.20
N LEU A 708 -13.39 8.61 38.95
CA LEU A 708 -12.37 8.54 39.99
C LEU A 708 -12.95 8.22 41.38
N THR A 709 -14.20 7.78 41.48
CA THR A 709 -14.80 7.38 42.74
C THR A 709 -14.33 5.99 43.18
N MET A 710 -14.15 5.80 44.50
CA MET A 710 -13.76 4.51 45.06
C MET A 710 -14.69 3.36 44.62
N GLU A 711 -16.00 3.65 44.47
CA GLU A 711 -16.96 2.66 44.04
C GLU A 711 -16.72 2.17 42.61
N VAL A 712 -16.33 3.05 41.73
CA VAL A 712 -16.00 2.68 40.33
C VAL A 712 -14.63 2.00 40.27
N LEU A 713 -13.59 2.65 40.82
CA LEU A 713 -12.22 2.17 40.70
C LEU A 713 -11.98 0.79 41.37
N SER A 714 -12.68 0.49 42.47
CA SER A 714 -12.57 -0.82 43.13
C SER A 714 -13.10 -2.00 42.32
N LYS A 715 -13.87 -1.75 41.26
CA LYS A 715 -14.54 -2.79 40.46
C LYS A 715 -14.01 -2.84 39.02
N VAL A 716 -13.34 -1.76 38.55
CA VAL A 716 -12.84 -1.66 37.18
C VAL A 716 -11.75 -2.70 36.94
N ARG A 717 -11.94 -3.51 35.90
CA ARG A 717 -10.95 -4.50 35.42
C ARG A 717 -10.26 -4.04 34.15
N ARG A 718 -10.95 -3.27 33.32
CA ARG A 718 -10.42 -2.77 32.02
C ARG A 718 -10.67 -1.27 31.95
N LEU A 719 -9.61 -0.52 31.81
CA LEU A 719 -9.64 0.94 31.65
C LEU A 719 -8.98 1.29 30.31
N SER A 720 -9.77 1.85 29.38
CA SER A 720 -9.22 2.40 28.15
C SER A 720 -9.51 3.88 28.03
N LEU A 721 -8.45 4.64 27.93
CA LEU A 721 -8.42 6.07 27.66
C LEU A 721 -7.66 6.37 26.35
N TYR A 722 -7.67 5.42 25.45
CA TYR A 722 -6.96 5.45 24.19
C TYR A 722 -7.30 6.70 23.36
N LYS A 723 -6.29 7.31 22.71
CA LYS A 723 -6.45 8.46 21.79
C LYS A 723 -7.18 9.65 22.43
N ASN A 724 -6.70 10.09 23.57
CA ASN A 724 -7.12 11.33 24.23
C ASN A 724 -5.99 12.36 24.24
N GLN A 725 -6.04 13.34 25.13
CA GLN A 725 -5.01 14.37 25.30
C GLN A 725 -4.49 14.38 26.75
N LEU A 726 -4.38 13.18 27.34
CA LEU A 726 -3.89 13.04 28.70
C LEU A 726 -2.36 13.19 28.73
N LYS A 727 -1.86 13.97 29.69
CA LYS A 727 -0.43 14.11 29.95
C LYS A 727 0.04 13.19 31.08
N GLU A 728 -0.86 12.88 32.00
CA GLU A 728 -0.63 12.04 33.17
C GLU A 728 -1.93 11.43 33.68
N LEU A 729 -1.85 10.40 34.47
CA LEU A 729 -2.96 9.91 35.28
C LEU A 729 -2.97 10.61 36.65
N PRO A 730 -4.13 10.83 37.26
CA PRO A 730 -4.20 11.38 38.62
C PRO A 730 -3.44 10.50 39.63
N GLU A 731 -2.67 11.12 40.52
CA GLU A 731 -1.89 10.40 41.55
C GLU A 731 -2.74 9.52 42.49
N ASN A 732 -3.99 9.91 42.71
CA ASN A 732 -4.91 9.20 43.59
C ASN A 732 -5.72 8.11 42.90
N ILE A 733 -5.46 7.79 41.62
CA ILE A 733 -6.10 6.67 40.92
C ILE A 733 -5.63 5.35 41.53
N ASN A 734 -6.53 4.61 42.13
CA ASN A 734 -6.24 3.30 42.73
C ASN A 734 -7.30 2.29 42.26
N ALA A 735 -6.88 1.36 41.39
CA ALA A 735 -7.73 0.35 40.80
C ALA A 735 -7.14 -1.07 41.01
N PRO A 736 -7.32 -1.64 42.19
CA PRO A 736 -6.64 -2.86 42.60
C PRO A 736 -7.08 -4.10 41.80
N GLU A 737 -8.23 -4.04 41.12
CA GLU A 737 -8.75 -5.14 40.28
C GLU A 737 -8.44 -4.94 38.82
N LEU A 738 -7.68 -3.89 38.44
CA LEU A 738 -7.38 -3.56 37.04
C LEU A 738 -6.48 -4.63 36.40
N ILE A 739 -6.94 -5.18 35.29
CA ILE A 739 -6.21 -6.18 34.47
C ILE A 739 -5.62 -5.49 33.24
N SER A 740 -6.37 -4.58 32.60
CA SER A 740 -5.97 -3.94 31.35
C SER A 740 -6.03 -2.43 31.46
N LEU A 741 -4.91 -1.77 31.19
CA LEU A 741 -4.76 -0.32 31.13
C LEU A 741 -4.26 0.07 29.74
N LEU A 742 -5.15 0.68 28.93
CA LEU A 742 -4.88 1.09 27.56
C LEU A 742 -4.87 2.63 27.48
N LEU A 743 -3.68 3.18 27.29
CA LEU A 743 -3.40 4.62 27.26
C LEU A 743 -2.78 5.09 25.94
N GLY A 744 -2.73 4.23 24.94
CA GLY A 744 -2.07 4.53 23.67
C GLY A 744 -2.63 5.79 22.99
N GLU A 745 -1.83 6.39 22.14
CA GLU A 745 -2.10 7.65 21.41
C GLU A 745 -2.52 8.83 22.32
N ASN A 746 -1.96 8.90 23.54
CA ASN A 746 -2.04 10.07 24.41
C ASN A 746 -0.71 10.84 24.40
N ILE A 747 -0.76 12.10 24.79
CA ILE A 747 0.45 12.93 24.96
C ILE A 747 1.08 12.74 26.36
N MET A 748 1.15 11.48 26.82
CA MET A 748 1.65 11.14 28.17
C MET A 748 3.12 11.54 28.29
N GLN A 749 3.42 12.42 29.25
CA GLN A 749 4.78 12.86 29.56
C GLN A 749 5.31 12.22 30.84
N PHE A 750 4.40 11.68 31.66
CA PHE A 750 4.72 11.02 32.91
C PHE A 750 4.10 9.63 32.95
N ALA A 751 4.90 8.66 33.31
CA ALA A 751 4.42 7.30 33.45
C ALA A 751 3.42 7.20 34.61
N PRO A 752 2.40 6.31 34.50
CA PRO A 752 1.43 6.11 35.59
C PRO A 752 2.09 5.60 36.85
N GLN A 753 1.46 5.86 38.03
CA GLN A 753 1.89 5.24 39.29
C GLN A 753 1.47 3.77 39.31
N LEU A 754 2.39 2.91 38.84
CA LEU A 754 2.11 1.49 38.55
C LEU A 754 1.79 0.66 39.80
N SER A 755 2.28 1.06 40.98
CA SER A 755 1.96 0.42 42.28
C SER A 755 0.47 0.39 42.61
N ASN A 756 -0.34 1.25 41.97
CA ASN A 756 -1.79 1.34 42.15
C ASN A 756 -2.57 0.24 41.39
N PHE A 757 -1.87 -0.61 40.59
CA PHE A 757 -2.46 -1.61 39.71
C PHE A 757 -1.83 -3.02 39.90
N PRO A 758 -1.92 -3.63 41.09
CA PRO A 758 -1.17 -4.85 41.42
C PRO A 758 -1.58 -6.09 40.60
N LYS A 759 -2.76 -6.08 39.95
CA LYS A 759 -3.25 -7.18 39.12
C LYS A 759 -3.09 -6.93 37.61
N LEU A 760 -2.36 -5.86 37.24
CA LEU A 760 -2.21 -5.45 35.84
C LEU A 760 -1.51 -6.54 35.01
N ARG A 761 -2.12 -6.94 33.91
CA ARG A 761 -1.59 -7.91 32.96
C ARG A 761 -1.31 -7.30 31.59
N ILE A 762 -1.99 -6.20 31.27
CA ILE A 762 -1.87 -5.52 29.99
C ILE A 762 -1.64 -4.04 30.27
N LEU A 763 -0.54 -3.53 29.73
CA LEU A 763 -0.19 -2.09 29.74
C LEU A 763 0.14 -1.68 28.32
N ASP A 764 -0.66 -0.76 27.79
CA ASP A 764 -0.48 -0.18 26.45
C ASP A 764 -0.26 1.33 26.59
N LEU A 765 0.93 1.76 26.19
CA LEU A 765 1.42 3.14 26.18
C LEU A 765 1.85 3.55 24.76
N TYR A 766 1.31 2.91 23.72
CA TYR A 766 1.62 3.17 22.32
C TYR A 766 1.61 4.68 22.01
N GLY A 767 2.68 5.20 21.41
CA GLY A 767 2.78 6.60 21.00
C GLY A 767 2.85 7.62 22.15
N ALA A 768 3.22 7.19 23.36
CA ALA A 768 3.38 8.10 24.51
C ALA A 768 4.68 8.92 24.41
N ASP A 769 4.62 10.20 24.82
CA ASP A 769 5.77 11.14 24.83
C ASP A 769 6.61 10.97 26.11
N LEU A 770 7.10 9.74 26.36
CA LEU A 770 7.83 9.36 27.57
C LEU A 770 9.33 9.33 27.32
N ASP A 771 10.12 10.03 28.15
CA ASP A 771 11.59 9.94 28.11
C ASP A 771 12.10 8.65 28.80
N ASN A 772 11.45 8.25 29.91
CA ASN A 772 11.84 7.10 30.73
C ASN A 772 10.62 6.47 31.41
N LEU A 773 10.74 5.21 31.78
CA LEU A 773 9.76 4.48 32.59
C LEU A 773 10.25 4.35 34.04
N PRO A 774 9.35 4.33 35.05
CA PRO A 774 9.73 4.22 36.44
C PRO A 774 10.23 2.82 36.79
N GLU A 775 11.12 2.72 37.78
CA GLU A 775 11.62 1.43 38.32
C GLU A 775 10.49 0.51 38.83
N GLN A 776 9.36 1.11 39.26
CA GLN A 776 8.17 0.39 39.71
C GLN A 776 7.49 -0.43 38.60
N LEU A 777 7.89 -0.28 37.36
CA LEU A 777 7.45 -1.18 36.28
C LEU A 777 7.76 -2.64 36.63
N GLY A 778 8.93 -2.90 37.20
CA GLY A 778 9.32 -4.24 37.63
C GLY A 778 8.47 -4.86 38.74
N ASP A 779 7.65 -4.07 39.44
CA ASP A 779 6.74 -4.55 40.50
C ASP A 779 5.42 -5.13 39.94
N LEU A 780 5.17 -4.99 38.62
CA LEU A 780 4.02 -5.55 37.93
C LEU A 780 4.24 -7.04 37.58
N GLU A 781 4.42 -7.88 38.56
CA GLU A 781 4.78 -9.30 38.36
C GLU A 781 3.76 -10.08 37.49
N ASN A 782 2.51 -9.62 37.39
CA ASN A 782 1.46 -10.25 36.60
C ASN A 782 1.42 -9.78 35.13
N LEU A 783 2.29 -8.84 34.73
CA LEU A 783 2.26 -8.25 33.40
C LEU A 783 2.61 -9.31 32.33
N VAL A 784 1.75 -9.40 31.30
CA VAL A 784 1.84 -10.35 30.20
C VAL A 784 2.13 -9.65 28.88
N TYR A 785 1.55 -8.46 28.72
CA TYR A 785 1.65 -7.64 27.50
C TYR A 785 2.06 -6.22 27.86
N LEU A 786 3.11 -5.72 27.20
CA LEU A 786 3.60 -4.36 27.33
C LEU A 786 3.84 -3.79 25.94
N ASP A 787 3.09 -2.75 25.58
CA ASP A 787 3.26 -2.01 24.33
C ASP A 787 3.79 -0.61 24.62
N LEU A 788 4.97 -0.33 24.09
CA LEU A 788 5.67 0.95 24.13
C LEU A 788 6.01 1.43 22.71
N SER A 789 5.41 0.82 21.69
CA SER A 789 5.69 1.17 20.30
C SER A 789 5.43 2.66 20.04
N GLU A 790 6.19 3.26 19.12
CA GLU A 790 6.11 4.69 18.77
C GLU A 790 6.40 5.66 19.96
N CYS A 791 6.97 5.19 21.09
CA CYS A 791 7.49 6.06 22.13
C CYS A 791 8.82 6.67 21.67
N GLU A 792 8.77 7.57 20.70
CA GLU A 792 9.96 8.14 20.02
C GLU A 792 11.00 8.75 20.97
N ASN A 793 10.57 9.25 22.14
CA ASN A 793 11.45 9.90 23.12
C ASN A 793 12.02 8.95 24.17
N LEU A 794 11.55 7.69 24.21
CA LEU A 794 12.00 6.70 25.17
C LEU A 794 13.48 6.34 24.95
N ARG A 795 14.32 6.55 25.97
CA ARG A 795 15.77 6.31 25.89
C ARG A 795 16.19 4.96 26.42
N ASN A 796 15.57 4.54 27.53
CA ASN A 796 15.95 3.31 28.22
C ASN A 796 14.73 2.66 28.88
N LEU A 797 14.77 1.33 28.98
CA LEU A 797 13.90 0.60 29.92
C LEU A 797 14.54 0.59 31.32
N PRO A 798 13.76 0.56 32.43
CA PRO A 798 14.31 0.44 33.78
C PRO A 798 15.01 -0.89 33.98
N ASP A 799 16.08 -0.89 34.79
CA ASP A 799 16.83 -2.11 35.08
C ASP A 799 15.98 -3.19 35.75
N THR A 800 14.89 -2.80 36.43
CA THR A 800 13.94 -3.71 37.09
C THR A 800 13.05 -4.52 36.15
N VAL A 801 13.08 -4.25 34.85
CA VAL A 801 12.27 -4.96 33.85
C VAL A 801 12.40 -6.49 33.93
N TRP A 802 13.57 -6.99 34.34
CA TRP A 802 13.83 -8.43 34.49
C TRP A 802 12.90 -9.14 35.51
N LYS A 803 12.26 -8.39 36.42
CA LYS A 803 11.31 -8.93 37.38
C LYS A 803 9.99 -9.36 36.75
N LEU A 804 9.70 -8.89 35.55
CA LEU A 804 8.47 -9.20 34.81
C LEU A 804 8.49 -10.63 34.25
N ARG A 805 8.60 -11.62 35.10
CA ARG A 805 8.77 -13.03 34.69
C ARG A 805 7.60 -13.62 33.91
N ASN A 806 6.42 -13.02 34.00
CA ASN A 806 5.22 -13.43 33.27
C ASN A 806 5.04 -12.67 31.94
N LEU A 807 5.93 -11.69 31.61
CA LEU A 807 5.85 -10.91 30.38
C LEU A 807 6.10 -11.84 29.18
N LYS A 808 5.14 -11.88 28.25
CA LYS A 808 5.18 -12.68 27.03
C LYS A 808 5.39 -11.87 25.78
N CYS A 809 4.88 -10.65 25.77
CA CYS A 809 4.97 -9.77 24.63
C CYS A 809 5.48 -8.39 25.07
N LEU A 810 6.56 -7.92 24.43
CA LEU A 810 7.15 -6.60 24.59
C LEU A 810 7.30 -5.96 23.22
N LEU A 811 6.53 -4.89 22.97
CA LEU A 811 6.57 -4.14 21.74
C LEU A 811 7.30 -2.81 21.94
N LEU A 812 8.31 -2.56 21.14
CA LEU A 812 9.16 -1.36 21.14
C LEU A 812 9.29 -0.76 19.74
N TRP A 813 8.45 -1.19 18.79
CA TRP A 813 8.48 -0.72 17.41
C TRP A 813 8.48 0.82 17.33
N GLY A 814 9.40 1.42 16.54
CA GLY A 814 9.44 2.86 16.35
C GLY A 814 10.02 3.68 17.51
N CYS A 815 10.59 3.05 18.56
CA CYS A 815 11.30 3.74 19.63
C CYS A 815 12.65 4.28 19.14
N SER A 816 12.63 5.34 18.33
CA SER A 816 13.80 5.83 17.59
C SER A 816 14.95 6.34 18.45
N LYS A 817 14.69 6.74 19.72
CA LYS A 817 15.72 7.19 20.67
C LYS A 817 16.15 6.16 21.69
N LEU A 818 15.68 4.91 21.57
CA LEU A 818 16.07 3.83 22.48
C LEU A 818 17.54 3.46 22.23
N ASP A 819 18.40 3.69 23.22
CA ASP A 819 19.85 3.51 23.06
C ASP A 819 20.33 2.07 23.33
N TYR A 820 19.79 1.41 24.37
CA TYR A 820 20.14 0.04 24.75
C TYR A 820 19.03 -0.65 25.55
N LEU A 821 19.05 -1.98 25.52
CA LEU A 821 18.20 -2.81 26.39
C LEU A 821 18.98 -3.17 27.67
N PRO A 822 18.32 -3.17 28.85
CA PRO A 822 18.98 -3.53 30.11
C PRO A 822 19.58 -4.93 30.07
N SER A 823 20.71 -5.13 30.71
CA SER A 823 21.37 -6.46 30.82
C SER A 823 20.49 -7.51 31.51
N GLY A 824 19.52 -7.07 32.31
CA GLY A 824 18.56 -7.94 33.00
C GLY A 824 17.46 -8.54 32.12
N MET A 825 17.40 -8.25 30.82
CA MET A 825 16.41 -8.82 29.89
C MET A 825 16.38 -10.35 29.86
N THR A 826 17.50 -11.01 30.14
CA THR A 826 17.59 -12.48 30.30
C THR A 826 16.72 -13.02 31.44
N GLY A 827 16.25 -12.18 32.35
CA GLY A 827 15.31 -12.52 33.41
C GLY A 827 13.86 -12.67 32.96
N LEU A 828 13.54 -12.23 31.73
CA LEU A 828 12.21 -12.35 31.12
C LEU A 828 11.98 -13.77 30.59
N THR A 829 11.88 -14.72 31.48
CA THR A 829 11.87 -16.15 31.14
C THR A 829 10.62 -16.62 30.37
N SER A 830 9.54 -15.83 30.38
CA SER A 830 8.30 -16.16 29.65
C SER A 830 8.15 -15.36 28.36
N LEU A 831 9.13 -14.54 27.96
CA LEU A 831 9.02 -13.68 26.79
C LEU A 831 8.97 -14.54 25.51
N GLN A 832 7.97 -14.30 24.70
CA GLN A 832 7.70 -14.99 23.44
C GLN A 832 7.81 -14.08 22.23
N LEU A 833 7.52 -12.78 22.41
CA LEU A 833 7.63 -11.76 21.35
C LEU A 833 8.37 -10.53 21.89
N LEU A 834 9.40 -10.12 21.17
CA LEU A 834 10.08 -8.84 21.33
C LEU A 834 10.16 -8.17 19.97
N ASP A 835 9.51 -7.01 19.81
CA ASP A 835 9.56 -6.22 18.59
C ASP A 835 10.40 -4.96 18.82
N THR A 836 11.49 -4.82 18.11
CA THR A 836 12.39 -3.66 18.14
C THR A 836 12.56 -3.03 16.74
N THR A 837 11.65 -3.30 15.83
CA THR A 837 11.67 -2.76 14.47
C THR A 837 11.68 -1.23 14.49
N ASN A 838 12.44 -0.57 13.61
CA ASN A 838 12.60 0.88 13.55
C ASN A 838 13.15 1.55 14.84
N CYS A 839 13.90 0.81 15.67
CA CYS A 839 14.68 1.38 16.76
C CYS A 839 16.08 1.80 16.28
N ASP A 840 16.16 2.89 15.50
CA ASP A 840 17.37 3.30 14.74
C ASP A 840 18.64 3.49 15.58
N ASN A 841 18.52 3.84 16.87
CA ASN A 841 19.64 4.06 17.77
C ASN A 841 20.00 2.87 18.67
N LEU A 842 19.20 1.78 18.62
CA LEU A 842 19.36 0.64 19.52
C LEU A 842 20.69 -0.07 19.29
N ARG A 843 21.53 -0.13 20.33
CA ARG A 843 22.79 -0.86 20.32
C ARG A 843 22.61 -2.17 21.08
N TRP A 844 22.90 -3.27 20.41
CA TRP A 844 22.90 -4.59 21.02
C TRP A 844 24.24 -4.83 21.76
N ALA A 845 24.18 -5.05 23.06
CA ALA A 845 25.35 -5.54 23.77
C ALA A 845 25.56 -7.02 23.43
N ASP A 846 26.78 -7.40 23.04
CA ASP A 846 27.17 -8.76 22.56
C ASP A 846 26.73 -9.94 23.45
N HIS A 847 26.27 -9.69 24.65
CA HIS A 847 25.86 -10.70 25.61
C HIS A 847 24.38 -10.69 25.99
N THR A 848 23.59 -9.74 25.49
CA THR A 848 22.17 -9.56 25.88
C THR A 848 21.30 -10.70 25.34
N LEU A 849 21.64 -11.26 24.19
CA LEU A 849 20.86 -12.32 23.52
C LEU A 849 21.29 -13.74 23.89
N SER A 850 22.51 -13.95 24.39
CA SER A 850 23.07 -15.30 24.63
C SER A 850 22.42 -16.08 25.79
N GLY A 851 21.52 -15.45 26.55
CA GLY A 851 20.77 -16.07 27.64
C GLY A 851 19.26 -16.06 27.48
N MET A 852 18.74 -15.52 26.38
CA MET A 852 17.30 -15.56 26.08
C MET A 852 16.90 -16.94 25.52
N PRO A 853 15.68 -17.43 25.79
CA PRO A 853 15.16 -18.63 25.13
C PRO A 853 15.20 -18.44 23.62
N THR A 854 15.46 -19.50 22.89
CA THR A 854 15.79 -19.51 21.45
C THR A 854 14.79 -18.70 20.62
N ILE A 855 15.28 -17.62 20.07
CA ILE A 855 14.57 -16.65 19.26
C ILE A 855 14.54 -17.17 17.82
N LYS A 856 13.38 -17.41 17.25
CA LYS A 856 13.23 -17.75 15.83
C LYS A 856 12.61 -16.58 15.07
N ALA A 857 13.35 -16.18 14.03
CA ALA A 857 12.97 -15.32 12.91
C ALA A 857 12.40 -13.94 13.23
N SER A 858 13.06 -12.94 12.70
CA SER A 858 12.54 -11.59 12.61
C SER A 858 11.44 -11.52 11.54
N PHE A 859 10.49 -10.59 11.68
CA PHE A 859 9.59 -10.20 10.59
C PHE A 859 10.38 -9.65 9.38
N GLU A 860 11.63 -9.21 9.58
CA GLU A 860 12.54 -8.82 8.49
C GLU A 860 13.02 -10.01 7.65
N ASP A 861 13.09 -11.23 8.18
CA ASP A 861 13.27 -12.44 7.35
C ASP A 861 12.05 -12.70 6.47
N ILE A 862 10.94 -12.08 6.80
CA ILE A 862 9.68 -12.10 6.05
C ILE A 862 9.56 -10.88 5.12
N TYR A 863 10.16 -9.73 5.46
CA TYR A 863 9.98 -8.50 4.68
C TYR A 863 11.17 -8.07 3.84
N GLU A 864 12.43 -8.44 4.13
CA GLU A 864 13.55 -8.11 3.25
C GLU A 864 14.84 -8.86 3.60
N ASN A 865 15.37 -9.60 2.63
CA ASN A 865 16.80 -9.70 2.41
C ASN A 865 17.33 -8.32 1.97
N SER A 866 17.33 -7.32 2.82
CA SER A 866 18.01 -6.05 2.54
C SER A 866 18.82 -5.60 3.75
N SER A 867 20.09 -5.48 3.47
CA SER A 867 21.20 -4.97 4.24
C SER A 867 20.90 -3.67 5.01
N ASN A 868 20.25 -3.73 6.16
CA ASN A 868 20.35 -2.69 7.18
C ASN A 868 20.24 -3.31 8.58
N GLN A 869 21.28 -3.12 9.36
CA GLN A 869 21.50 -3.67 10.70
C GLN A 869 20.66 -2.99 11.81
N HIS A 870 19.39 -2.67 11.59
CA HIS A 870 18.61 -1.91 12.57
C HIS A 870 17.19 -2.47 12.73
N GLY A 871 16.99 -3.24 13.79
CA GLY A 871 15.69 -3.69 14.28
C GLY A 871 15.36 -5.15 13.98
N THR A 872 15.09 -5.93 15.01
CA THR A 872 14.76 -7.36 14.88
C THR A 872 13.46 -7.65 15.62
N LEU A 873 12.45 -8.14 14.90
CA LEU A 873 11.28 -8.78 15.50
C LEU A 873 11.65 -10.21 15.90
N VAL A 874 11.41 -10.54 17.16
CA VAL A 874 11.93 -11.79 17.71
C VAL A 874 10.77 -12.65 18.21
N TYR A 875 10.47 -13.74 17.48
CA TYR A 875 9.44 -14.70 17.86
C TYR A 875 10.07 -15.94 18.49
N THR A 876 9.68 -16.30 19.70
CA THR A 876 10.15 -17.54 20.34
C THR A 876 9.06 -18.60 20.24
N SER A 877 9.23 -19.64 19.43
CA SER A 877 8.41 -20.85 19.58
C SER A 877 9.05 -21.73 20.67
N ALA A 878 8.28 -22.04 21.69
CA ALA A 878 8.65 -23.08 22.63
C ALA A 878 8.63 -24.44 21.90
N THR A 879 9.78 -24.85 21.36
CA THR A 879 10.03 -26.26 21.06
C THR A 879 11.34 -26.64 21.68
N THR A 880 11.25 -27.56 22.66
CA THR A 880 12.37 -28.31 23.27
C THR A 880 13.34 -28.83 22.24
#